data_1172b6fdc4c346f78d4124ef8da528c9
#
_entry.id   1172b6fdc4c346f78d4124ef8da528c9
#
_cell.length_a   1.000
_cell.length_b   1.000
_cell.length_c   1.000
_cell.angle_alpha   90.00
_cell.angle_beta   90.00
_cell.angle_gamma   90.00
#
_symmetry.space_group_name_H-M   'P 1'
#
loop_
_entity.id
_entity.type
_entity.pdbx_description
1 polymer ?
#
loop_
_entity_poly.entity_id
_entity_poly.type
_entity_poly.pdbx_seq_one_letter_code
_entity_poly.pdbx_strand_id
1 'polypeptide(L)'
;LNVNLPIARLLPRPGPLWGPWPQRGSADSAPPWRGWQGLRLGGLAARALRATEQALATRRGQPATAPELAALRHRLRRDGLDAETAAAALAFTGAAAAATLGFTPRPTQLQAALALLDQRLAEMATGEGKTLAIALAAAVAALAGVPVHVVTANDYLAARDAADLAPFYAALGLRVAARPGADDEGARRTVYGADIVYATAKDLAFDHLRERQAGADAGACAVAAAHLAGQALPEPVMRGLCWAFIDEADSILLDEAEVPLILSRGVPQAARRAFLWQALALARRLRPGHDYLLHEVNRHAALRPEGEERLAELAAGLGGPWQRPRYRREAVQTALAGLHLYRRDAHYLVRDGEIVVLDEVTGRAAPGRVWSRGLHTLIALKEGLAPPDETETVARTSFQRFFRRYWRLGGLSGTLWEARVELRAVYGLPVCRIPLHQPGRRRTLAPRVFDQPETLYEAAAARADALAATGRPVLVGTDSVAAAEAVAARLAARGRAHQVLHARHDADEAAVVAAAGRAGQVTVATRMAGRGTDITLDAAALAAGGLHVLNCQHNPSRRLDRQLAGRAARRGQPGSAEHWRCRPGSAEADPFQVPAPSADKDTPWNTPTTASASLRLAALSLRWQQWCEERRRAALRAALVAQDRDSDARLAFSGPPD
;
A
#
# COMPACT_ATOMS: atom_id res chain seq x y z
N LEU A 1 18.88 -9.28 33.90
CA LEU A 1 17.61 -9.82 34.39
C LEU A 1 16.64 -9.93 33.22
N ASN A 2 16.57 -11.13 32.60
CA ASN A 2 15.57 -11.45 31.57
C ASN A 2 14.23 -11.69 32.27
N VAL A 3 13.51 -10.64 32.57
CA VAL A 3 12.14 -10.77 33.06
C VAL A 3 11.27 -10.96 31.85
N ASN A 4 10.88 -12.19 31.53
CA ASN A 4 9.81 -12.51 30.60
C ASN A 4 8.50 -12.06 31.26
N LEU A 5 8.12 -10.80 31.05
CA LEU A 5 6.84 -10.32 31.54
C LEU A 5 5.71 -10.95 30.72
N PRO A 6 4.69 -11.52 31.35
CA PRO A 6 3.49 -11.99 30.67
C PRO A 6 2.90 -10.91 29.76
N ILE A 7 2.33 -11.28 28.61
CA ILE A 7 1.70 -10.31 27.69
C ILE A 7 0.69 -9.45 28.44
N ALA A 8 -0.09 -10.04 29.35
CA ALA A 8 -1.06 -9.34 30.17
C ALA A 8 -0.46 -8.33 31.17
N ARG A 9 0.84 -8.41 31.48
CA ARG A 9 1.57 -7.41 32.29
C ARG A 9 2.29 -6.37 31.43
N LEU A 10 2.53 -6.70 30.14
CA LEU A 10 3.11 -5.76 29.17
C LEU A 10 2.05 -4.80 28.59
N LEU A 11 0.78 -5.19 28.68
CA LEU A 11 -0.35 -4.42 28.21
C LEU A 11 -1.28 -4.14 29.42
N PRO A 12 -1.27 -2.96 30.02
CA PRO A 12 -2.26 -2.60 31.03
C PRO A 12 -3.65 -2.80 30.43
N ARG A 13 -4.53 -3.44 31.18
CA ARG A 13 -5.91 -3.74 30.74
C ARG A 13 -6.71 -2.45 30.71
N PRO A 14 -7.64 -2.28 29.75
CA PRO A 14 -8.57 -1.18 29.78
C PRO A 14 -9.41 -1.21 31.07
N GLY A 15 -9.70 -0.06 31.61
CA GLY A 15 -10.49 0.12 32.81
C GLY A 15 -10.74 1.59 33.08
N PRO A 16 -11.56 1.92 34.11
CA PRO A 16 -11.96 3.30 34.39
C PRO A 16 -10.78 4.26 34.62
N LEU A 17 -9.66 3.75 35.09
CA LEU A 17 -8.45 4.53 35.36
C LEU A 17 -7.46 4.54 34.19
N TRP A 18 -7.59 3.62 33.22
CA TRP A 18 -6.58 3.41 32.19
C TRP A 18 -7.08 3.70 30.76
N GLY A 19 -8.38 3.95 30.60
CA GLY A 19 -8.96 4.23 29.28
C GLY A 19 -8.88 3.05 28.33
N PRO A 20 -8.69 3.30 27.02
CA PRO A 20 -8.57 2.26 25.99
C PRO A 20 -7.31 1.42 26.19
N TRP A 21 -7.22 0.31 25.43
CA TRP A 21 -6.02 -0.49 25.39
C TRP A 21 -4.79 0.36 25.05
N PRO A 22 -3.62 0.08 25.66
CA PRO A 22 -2.48 0.92 25.52
C PRO A 22 -1.98 0.98 24.09
N GLN A 23 -1.59 2.15 23.70
CA GLN A 23 -0.77 2.44 22.54
C GLN A 23 0.49 3.15 23.01
N ARG A 24 1.52 3.23 22.17
CA ARG A 24 2.71 3.97 22.52
C ARG A 24 2.41 5.47 22.48
N GLY A 25 2.75 6.16 23.54
CA GLY A 25 2.50 7.60 23.67
C GLY A 25 3.34 8.44 22.72
N SER A 26 4.55 7.98 22.35
CA SER A 26 5.44 8.64 21.39
C SER A 26 5.90 7.68 20.31
N ALA A 27 5.81 8.12 19.07
CA ALA A 27 6.34 7.39 17.92
C ALA A 27 7.89 7.26 17.96
N ASP A 28 8.58 8.04 18.80
CA ASP A 28 10.05 8.05 18.88
C ASP A 28 10.65 6.95 19.75
N SER A 29 9.87 6.36 20.66
CA SER A 29 10.28 5.19 21.41
C SER A 29 10.06 3.90 20.62
N ALA A 30 10.92 3.62 19.63
CA ALA A 30 10.98 2.24 19.12
C ALA A 30 11.33 1.33 20.30
N PRO A 31 10.58 0.23 20.57
CA PRO A 31 10.93 -0.63 21.68
C PRO A 31 12.31 -1.19 21.43
N PRO A 32 13.11 -1.33 22.45
CA PRO A 32 14.30 -2.14 22.33
C PRO A 32 13.83 -3.54 21.90
N TRP A 33 14.20 -3.94 20.69
CA TRP A 33 13.89 -5.29 20.22
C TRP A 33 14.47 -6.32 21.21
N ARG A 34 13.61 -7.12 21.79
CA ARG A 34 13.95 -8.19 22.75
C ARG A 34 13.50 -9.55 22.25
N GLY A 35 13.46 -9.74 20.91
CA GLY A 35 12.96 -10.94 20.31
C GLY A 35 13.87 -12.17 20.51
N TRP A 36 13.32 -13.34 20.24
CA TRP A 36 14.03 -14.61 20.26
C TRP A 36 15.19 -14.57 19.25
N GLN A 37 16.33 -15.10 19.64
CA GLN A 37 17.44 -15.18 18.72
C GLN A 37 17.09 -16.06 17.52
N GLY A 38 17.26 -15.53 16.29
CA GLY A 38 16.73 -16.09 15.03
C GLY A 38 17.07 -17.54 14.72
N LEU A 39 18.16 -18.08 15.32
CA LEU A 39 18.59 -19.47 15.18
C LEU A 39 17.60 -20.51 15.79
N ARG A 40 16.63 -20.09 16.60
CA ARG A 40 15.70 -21.00 17.30
C ARG A 40 14.33 -21.16 16.65
N LEU A 41 13.96 -20.30 15.70
CA LEU A 41 12.63 -20.32 15.09
C LEU A 41 12.32 -21.65 14.38
N GLY A 42 13.28 -22.19 13.62
CA GLY A 42 13.11 -23.48 12.94
C GLY A 42 12.87 -24.65 13.89
N GLY A 43 13.60 -24.71 14.99
CA GLY A 43 13.42 -25.75 16.00
C GLY A 43 12.08 -25.65 16.74
N LEU A 44 11.62 -24.41 17.02
CA LEU A 44 10.31 -24.16 17.63
C LEU A 44 9.18 -24.50 16.66
N ALA A 45 9.31 -24.15 15.38
CA ALA A 45 8.33 -24.50 14.36
C ALA A 45 8.20 -26.00 14.17
N ALA A 46 9.33 -26.74 14.16
CA ALA A 46 9.31 -28.21 14.09
C ALA A 46 8.67 -28.85 15.33
N ARG A 47 8.87 -28.27 16.52
CA ARG A 47 8.19 -28.70 17.76
C ARG A 47 6.69 -28.44 17.70
N ALA A 48 6.28 -27.24 17.28
CA ALA A 48 4.88 -26.88 17.10
C ALA A 48 4.19 -27.80 16.08
N LEU A 49 4.86 -28.13 14.97
CA LEU A 49 4.31 -29.06 13.98
C LEU A 49 4.06 -30.45 14.56
N ARG A 50 5.06 -31.06 15.21
CA ARG A 50 4.91 -32.38 15.84
C ARG A 50 3.80 -32.39 16.87
N ALA A 51 3.71 -31.33 17.70
CA ALA A 51 2.62 -31.19 18.67
C ALA A 51 1.24 -31.02 18.00
N THR A 52 1.18 -30.32 16.84
CA THR A 52 -0.05 -30.22 16.03
C THR A 52 -0.47 -31.59 15.50
N GLU A 53 0.45 -32.34 14.90
CA GLU A 53 0.19 -33.68 14.38
C GLU A 53 -0.27 -34.64 15.47
N GLN A 54 0.38 -34.61 16.65
CA GLN A 54 -0.01 -35.39 17.80
C GLN A 54 -1.39 -35.00 18.32
N ALA A 55 -1.68 -33.71 18.43
CA ALA A 55 -3.00 -33.21 18.82
C ALA A 55 -4.11 -33.66 17.87
N LEU A 56 -3.85 -33.65 16.57
CA LEU A 56 -4.79 -34.13 15.55
C LEU A 56 -5.02 -35.64 15.66
N ALA A 57 -3.96 -36.43 15.83
CA ALA A 57 -4.06 -37.88 16.01
C ALA A 57 -4.87 -38.25 17.27
N THR A 58 -4.62 -37.54 18.36
CA THR A 58 -5.33 -37.76 19.65
C THR A 58 -6.80 -37.35 19.57
N ARG A 59 -7.09 -36.26 18.90
CA ARG A 59 -8.44 -35.66 18.81
C ARG A 59 -9.36 -36.34 17.80
N ARG A 60 -8.84 -37.13 16.87
CA ARG A 60 -9.61 -37.78 15.78
C ARG A 60 -10.60 -36.84 15.08
N GLY A 61 -10.17 -35.58 14.82
CA GLY A 61 -10.97 -34.55 14.17
C GLY A 61 -11.96 -33.81 15.09
N GLN A 62 -11.99 -34.09 16.40
CA GLN A 62 -12.83 -33.32 17.31
C GLN A 62 -12.28 -31.93 17.57
N PRO A 63 -13.15 -30.91 17.64
CA PRO A 63 -12.73 -29.54 17.97
C PRO A 63 -12.19 -29.45 19.40
N ALA A 64 -11.45 -28.39 19.68
CA ALA A 64 -10.97 -28.11 21.02
C ALA A 64 -12.13 -27.95 22.01
N THR A 65 -11.99 -28.56 23.19
CA THR A 65 -13.01 -28.42 24.23
C THR A 65 -12.92 -27.05 24.92
N ALA A 66 -14.03 -26.56 25.43
CA ALA A 66 -14.07 -25.29 26.16
C ALA A 66 -13.08 -25.20 27.33
N PRO A 67 -12.89 -26.28 28.18
CA PRO A 67 -11.88 -26.28 29.24
C PRO A 67 -10.44 -26.15 28.72
N GLU A 68 -10.08 -26.84 27.64
CA GLU A 68 -8.74 -26.77 27.05
C GLU A 68 -8.45 -25.37 26.52
N LEU A 69 -9.43 -24.76 25.86
CA LEU A 69 -9.34 -23.39 25.38
C LEU A 69 -9.18 -22.37 26.51
N ALA A 70 -9.93 -22.55 27.60
CA ALA A 70 -9.83 -21.73 28.80
C ALA A 70 -8.46 -21.89 29.48
N ALA A 71 -7.92 -23.09 29.57
CA ALA A 71 -6.60 -23.38 30.13
C ALA A 71 -5.49 -22.71 29.27
N LEU A 72 -5.58 -22.79 27.94
CA LEU A 72 -4.65 -22.13 27.04
C LEU A 72 -4.70 -20.60 27.19
N ARG A 73 -5.91 -20.02 27.21
CA ARG A 73 -6.11 -18.57 27.44
C ARG A 73 -5.52 -18.14 28.79
N HIS A 74 -5.76 -18.90 29.85
CA HIS A 74 -5.19 -18.61 31.16
C HIS A 74 -3.65 -18.66 31.13
N ARG A 75 -3.08 -19.70 30.52
CA ARG A 75 -1.63 -19.85 30.37
C ARG A 75 -1.01 -18.69 29.60
N LEU A 76 -1.58 -18.32 28.46
CA LEU A 76 -1.11 -17.18 27.64
C LEU A 76 -1.16 -15.85 28.42
N ARG A 77 -2.19 -15.66 29.26
CA ARG A 77 -2.34 -14.45 30.08
C ARG A 77 -1.40 -14.42 31.28
N ARG A 78 -1.13 -15.56 31.90
CA ARG A 78 -0.26 -15.67 33.07
C ARG A 78 1.21 -15.67 32.71
N ASP A 79 1.62 -16.52 31.77
CA ASP A 79 3.01 -16.82 31.47
C ASP A 79 3.53 -15.99 30.29
N GLY A 80 2.63 -15.44 29.48
CA GLY A 80 2.96 -14.65 28.30
C GLY A 80 3.35 -15.51 27.11
N LEU A 81 4.05 -14.89 26.14
CA LEU A 81 4.57 -15.53 24.94
C LEU A 81 6.07 -15.81 25.10
N ASP A 82 6.40 -16.79 25.91
CA ASP A 82 7.72 -17.41 25.81
C ASP A 82 7.76 -18.41 24.62
N ALA A 83 8.94 -18.93 24.33
CA ALA A 83 9.14 -19.82 23.19
C ALA A 83 8.31 -21.11 23.29
N GLU A 84 8.11 -21.63 24.50
CA GLU A 84 7.39 -22.89 24.72
C GLU A 84 5.89 -22.68 24.66
N THR A 85 5.39 -21.65 25.33
CA THR A 85 3.97 -21.28 25.31
C THR A 85 3.53 -20.90 23.91
N ALA A 86 4.36 -20.18 23.14
CA ALA A 86 4.08 -19.85 21.75
C ALA A 86 4.00 -21.10 20.86
N ALA A 87 4.93 -22.06 21.03
CA ALA A 87 4.90 -23.31 20.28
C ALA A 87 3.65 -24.15 20.62
N ALA A 88 3.28 -24.23 21.90
CA ALA A 88 2.07 -24.94 22.35
C ALA A 88 0.78 -24.26 21.82
N ALA A 89 0.72 -22.92 21.86
CA ALA A 89 -0.40 -22.17 21.32
C ALA A 89 -0.54 -22.33 19.80
N LEU A 90 0.58 -22.34 19.07
CA LEU A 90 0.58 -22.61 17.62
C LEU A 90 0.20 -24.05 17.31
N ALA A 91 0.58 -25.02 18.13
CA ALA A 91 0.12 -26.39 17.97
C ALA A 91 -1.40 -26.50 18.12
N PHE A 92 -1.95 -25.82 19.11
CA PHE A 92 -3.40 -25.78 19.35
C PHE A 92 -4.16 -25.10 18.21
N THR A 93 -3.73 -23.90 17.79
CA THR A 93 -4.35 -23.19 16.67
C THR A 93 -4.12 -23.91 15.34
N GLY A 94 -2.98 -24.57 15.17
CA GLY A 94 -2.70 -25.41 14.01
C GLY A 94 -3.63 -26.61 13.90
N ALA A 95 -3.94 -27.26 15.02
CA ALA A 95 -4.94 -28.33 15.07
C ALA A 95 -6.35 -27.83 14.73
N ALA A 96 -6.73 -26.64 15.24
CA ALA A 96 -7.99 -26.00 14.88
C ALA A 96 -8.07 -25.67 13.39
N ALA A 97 -6.99 -25.13 12.80
CA ALA A 97 -6.92 -24.85 11.36
C ALA A 97 -7.07 -26.12 10.52
N ALA A 98 -6.41 -27.22 10.91
CA ALA A 98 -6.54 -28.50 10.21
C ALA A 98 -7.95 -29.05 10.26
N ALA A 99 -8.62 -28.93 11.41
CA ALA A 99 -10.00 -29.40 11.59
C ALA A 99 -11.03 -28.57 10.82
N THR A 100 -10.82 -27.24 10.69
CA THR A 100 -11.81 -26.33 10.09
C THR A 100 -11.53 -25.99 8.64
N LEU A 101 -10.24 -25.86 8.26
CA LEU A 101 -9.81 -25.47 6.91
C LEU A 101 -9.35 -26.66 6.06
N GLY A 102 -9.28 -27.86 6.65
CA GLY A 102 -8.95 -29.11 5.94
C GLY A 102 -7.47 -29.33 5.63
N PHE A 103 -6.55 -28.54 6.17
CA PHE A 103 -5.10 -28.72 5.96
C PHE A 103 -4.26 -28.40 7.18
N THR A 104 -3.26 -29.23 7.42
CA THR A 104 -2.28 -29.03 8.50
C THR A 104 -1.27 -27.96 8.13
N PRO A 105 -1.01 -26.96 9.01
CA PRO A 105 0.00 -25.96 8.76
C PRO A 105 1.39 -26.55 8.51
N ARG A 106 2.09 -26.00 7.52
CA ARG A 106 3.46 -26.41 7.19
C ARG A 106 4.47 -25.85 8.19
N PRO A 107 5.66 -26.48 8.34
CA PRO A 107 6.72 -25.95 9.22
C PRO A 107 7.08 -24.49 8.91
N THR A 108 7.11 -24.13 7.63
CA THR A 108 7.42 -22.77 7.16
C THR A 108 6.36 -21.75 7.57
N GLN A 109 5.09 -22.15 7.59
CA GLN A 109 3.97 -21.30 8.06
C GLN A 109 4.02 -21.09 9.58
N LEU A 110 4.30 -22.14 10.35
CA LEU A 110 4.50 -22.05 11.80
C LEU A 110 5.73 -21.20 12.14
N GLN A 111 6.82 -21.32 11.35
CA GLN A 111 8.00 -20.48 11.52
C GLN A 111 7.71 -19.01 11.24
N ALA A 112 6.92 -18.72 10.20
CA ALA A 112 6.47 -17.36 9.89
C ALA A 112 5.58 -16.81 11.02
N ALA A 113 4.61 -17.57 11.52
CA ALA A 113 3.75 -17.19 12.64
C ALA A 113 4.56 -16.88 13.91
N LEU A 114 5.57 -17.71 14.24
CA LEU A 114 6.50 -17.43 15.34
C LEU A 114 7.27 -16.15 15.14
N ALA A 115 7.73 -15.87 13.92
CA ALA A 115 8.44 -14.62 13.60
C ALA A 115 7.53 -13.40 13.80
N LEU A 116 6.27 -13.48 13.38
CA LEU A 116 5.27 -12.43 13.59
C LEU A 116 5.00 -12.17 15.08
N LEU A 117 4.84 -13.22 15.87
CA LEU A 117 4.66 -13.13 17.32
C LEU A 117 5.91 -12.54 18.03
N ASP A 118 7.10 -12.74 17.46
CA ASP A 118 8.38 -12.18 17.91
C ASP A 118 8.65 -10.76 17.39
N GLN A 119 7.62 -10.09 16.88
CA GLN A 119 7.75 -8.72 16.35
C GLN A 119 8.81 -8.60 15.24
N ARG A 120 8.77 -9.51 14.26
CA ARG A 120 9.65 -9.50 13.08
C ARG A 120 8.85 -9.28 11.81
N LEU A 121 9.55 -8.86 10.79
CA LEU A 121 9.08 -8.91 9.42
C LEU A 121 9.58 -10.22 8.79
N ALA A 122 8.66 -11.08 8.37
CA ALA A 122 8.99 -12.36 7.76
C ALA A 122 8.97 -12.26 6.24
N GLU A 123 10.12 -12.46 5.59
CA GLU A 123 10.16 -12.62 4.14
C GLU A 123 9.80 -14.07 3.80
N MET A 124 8.55 -14.27 3.37
CA MET A 124 7.99 -15.55 2.97
C MET A 124 7.54 -15.49 1.51
N ALA A 125 8.01 -16.39 0.67
CA ALA A 125 7.74 -16.36 -0.76
C ALA A 125 6.23 -16.39 -1.06
N THR A 126 5.85 -15.79 -2.18
CA THR A 126 4.44 -15.81 -2.65
C THR A 126 4.00 -17.25 -2.94
N GLY A 127 2.76 -17.59 -2.54
CA GLY A 127 2.19 -18.93 -2.71
C GLY A 127 2.51 -19.93 -1.58
N GLU A 128 3.34 -19.56 -0.59
CA GLU A 128 3.66 -20.42 0.57
C GLU A 128 2.57 -20.43 1.65
N GLY A 129 1.48 -19.66 1.48
CA GLY A 129 0.35 -19.60 2.41
C GLY A 129 0.53 -18.58 3.53
N LYS A 130 0.89 -17.35 3.16
CA LYS A 130 1.05 -16.20 4.05
C LYS A 130 -0.18 -15.95 4.92
N THR A 131 -1.37 -15.99 4.34
CA THR A 131 -2.66 -15.75 5.01
C THR A 131 -2.84 -16.65 6.22
N LEU A 132 -2.52 -17.96 6.09
CA LEU A 132 -2.59 -18.88 7.23
C LEU A 132 -1.58 -18.54 8.32
N ALA A 133 -0.35 -18.18 7.96
CA ALA A 133 0.67 -17.81 8.95
C ALA A 133 0.25 -16.59 9.78
N ILE A 134 -0.38 -15.58 9.13
CA ILE A 134 -0.98 -14.43 9.82
C ILE A 134 -2.13 -14.88 10.71
N ALA A 135 -3.04 -15.70 10.18
CA ALA A 135 -4.21 -16.15 10.93
C ALA A 135 -3.82 -16.90 12.22
N LEU A 136 -2.81 -17.77 12.15
CA LEU A 136 -2.28 -18.47 13.32
C LEU A 136 -1.70 -17.49 14.35
N ALA A 137 -0.90 -16.53 13.91
CA ALA A 137 -0.32 -15.52 14.79
C ALA A 137 -1.40 -14.63 15.44
N ALA A 138 -2.37 -14.19 14.63
CA ALA A 138 -3.51 -13.39 15.08
C ALA A 138 -4.36 -14.12 16.11
N ALA A 139 -4.64 -15.41 15.86
CA ALA A 139 -5.38 -16.24 16.80
C ALA A 139 -4.66 -16.38 18.15
N VAL A 140 -3.35 -16.64 18.15
CA VAL A 140 -2.55 -16.74 19.39
C VAL A 140 -2.59 -15.43 20.17
N ALA A 141 -2.43 -14.29 19.50
CA ALA A 141 -2.49 -12.97 20.13
C ALA A 141 -3.90 -12.67 20.70
N ALA A 142 -4.96 -12.98 19.95
CA ALA A 142 -6.34 -12.78 20.38
C ALA A 142 -6.73 -13.72 21.54
N LEU A 143 -6.25 -14.98 21.56
CA LEU A 143 -6.44 -15.90 22.68
C LEU A 143 -5.80 -15.39 23.98
N ALA A 144 -4.70 -14.64 23.90
CA ALA A 144 -4.14 -13.94 25.04
C ALA A 144 -5.03 -12.77 25.53
N GLY A 145 -6.09 -12.44 24.81
CA GLY A 145 -7.06 -11.38 25.13
C GLY A 145 -6.66 -9.99 24.63
N VAL A 146 -5.78 -9.92 23.65
CA VAL A 146 -5.30 -8.67 23.05
C VAL A 146 -6.10 -8.38 21.77
N PRO A 147 -6.62 -7.16 21.56
CA PRO A 147 -7.19 -6.77 20.29
C PRO A 147 -6.16 -6.85 19.18
N VAL A 148 -6.54 -7.42 18.06
CA VAL A 148 -5.63 -7.64 16.91
C VAL A 148 -6.18 -6.96 15.66
N HIS A 149 -5.32 -6.22 14.97
CA HIS A 149 -5.59 -5.72 13.64
C HIS A 149 -4.76 -6.51 12.61
N VAL A 150 -5.42 -7.06 11.60
CA VAL A 150 -4.77 -7.66 10.44
C VAL A 150 -4.89 -6.69 9.28
N VAL A 151 -3.74 -6.20 8.82
CA VAL A 151 -3.68 -5.15 7.80
C VAL A 151 -3.48 -5.77 6.43
N THR A 152 -4.39 -5.50 5.51
CA THR A 152 -4.38 -6.02 4.14
C THR A 152 -4.22 -4.90 3.11
N ALA A 153 -3.95 -5.26 1.86
CA ALA A 153 -3.68 -4.30 0.81
C ALA A 153 -4.93 -3.54 0.31
N ASN A 154 -6.13 -4.15 0.39
CA ASN A 154 -7.40 -3.54 -0.01
C ASN A 154 -8.59 -4.13 0.75
N ASP A 155 -9.76 -3.48 0.63
CA ASP A 155 -11.00 -3.86 1.32
C ASP A 155 -11.53 -5.22 0.88
N TYR A 156 -11.37 -5.57 -0.40
CA TYR A 156 -11.78 -6.86 -0.94
C TYR A 156 -11.03 -8.01 -0.23
N LEU A 157 -9.71 -7.89 -0.10
CA LEU A 157 -8.89 -8.88 0.60
C LEU A 157 -9.24 -8.94 2.10
N ALA A 158 -9.49 -7.79 2.73
CA ALA A 158 -9.92 -7.73 4.12
C ALA A 158 -11.24 -8.49 4.35
N ALA A 159 -12.24 -8.25 3.52
CA ALA A 159 -13.53 -8.90 3.61
C ALA A 159 -13.44 -10.40 3.30
N ARG A 160 -12.74 -10.77 2.23
CA ARG A 160 -12.53 -12.16 1.83
C ARG A 160 -11.82 -12.98 2.91
N ASP A 161 -10.67 -12.48 3.38
CA ASP A 161 -9.85 -13.23 4.34
C ASP A 161 -10.55 -13.35 5.70
N ALA A 162 -11.29 -12.32 6.13
CA ALA A 162 -12.11 -12.39 7.32
C ALA A 162 -13.23 -13.45 7.20
N ALA A 163 -13.90 -13.51 6.04
CA ALA A 163 -14.96 -14.48 5.77
C ALA A 163 -14.41 -15.92 5.66
N ASP A 164 -13.35 -16.12 4.89
CA ASP A 164 -12.74 -17.45 4.68
C ASP A 164 -12.19 -18.05 5.97
N LEU A 165 -11.68 -17.20 6.87
CA LEU A 165 -11.09 -17.61 8.14
C LEU A 165 -12.08 -17.58 9.34
N ALA A 166 -13.31 -17.11 9.15
CA ALA A 166 -14.31 -17.04 10.20
C ALA A 166 -14.57 -18.40 10.88
N PRO A 167 -14.69 -19.53 10.14
CA PRO A 167 -14.88 -20.84 10.77
C PRO A 167 -13.71 -21.25 11.69
N PHE A 168 -12.47 -20.91 11.28
CA PHE A 168 -11.26 -21.17 12.06
C PHE A 168 -11.26 -20.36 13.37
N TYR A 169 -11.54 -19.06 13.30
CA TYR A 169 -11.60 -18.21 14.48
C TYR A 169 -12.76 -18.58 15.42
N ALA A 170 -13.93 -18.91 14.85
CA ALA A 170 -15.09 -19.35 15.63
C ALA A 170 -14.81 -20.64 16.41
N ALA A 171 -14.09 -21.61 15.84
CA ALA A 171 -13.67 -22.83 16.53
C ALA A 171 -12.74 -22.56 17.73
N LEU A 172 -12.08 -21.42 17.75
CA LEU A 172 -11.25 -20.92 18.86
C LEU A 172 -12.05 -20.00 19.82
N GLY A 173 -13.34 -19.82 19.59
CA GLY A 173 -14.19 -18.90 20.34
C GLY A 173 -13.74 -17.44 20.22
N LEU A 174 -13.23 -17.05 19.04
CA LEU A 174 -12.80 -15.70 18.69
C LEU A 174 -13.76 -15.09 17.65
N ARG A 175 -14.04 -13.81 17.80
CA ARG A 175 -14.83 -13.05 16.85
C ARG A 175 -13.92 -12.34 15.87
N VAL A 176 -14.21 -12.45 14.59
CA VAL A 176 -13.51 -11.75 13.51
C VAL A 176 -14.48 -10.83 12.77
N ALA A 177 -14.00 -9.68 12.36
CA ALA A 177 -14.76 -8.75 11.52
C ALA A 177 -13.83 -8.12 10.46
N ALA A 178 -14.40 -7.74 9.33
CA ALA A 178 -13.73 -6.88 8.36
C ALA A 178 -14.23 -5.44 8.55
N ARG A 179 -13.33 -4.46 8.40
CA ARG A 179 -13.68 -3.05 8.37
C ARG A 179 -14.12 -2.68 6.94
N PRO A 180 -15.41 -2.54 6.67
CA PRO A 180 -15.86 -2.02 5.38
C PRO A 180 -15.60 -0.51 5.30
N GLY A 181 -15.42 0.03 4.11
CA GLY A 181 -15.21 1.46 3.87
C GLY A 181 -16.34 2.41 4.31
N ALA A 182 -17.34 1.95 5.07
CA ALA A 182 -18.48 2.74 5.52
C ALA A 182 -18.13 3.75 6.62
N ASP A 183 -18.68 4.96 6.53
CA ASP A 183 -18.36 6.07 7.45
C ASP A 183 -19.23 6.10 8.73
N ASP A 184 -20.16 5.15 8.91
CA ASP A 184 -20.99 5.11 10.11
C ASP A 184 -20.21 4.72 11.36
N GLU A 185 -20.24 5.58 12.39
CA GLU A 185 -19.55 5.37 13.65
C GLU A 185 -20.07 4.15 14.43
N GLY A 186 -21.38 3.90 14.41
CA GLY A 186 -21.99 2.75 15.07
C GLY A 186 -21.51 1.42 14.49
N ALA A 187 -21.46 1.35 13.15
CA ALA A 187 -20.92 0.19 12.45
C ALA A 187 -19.44 -0.02 12.74
N ARG A 188 -18.64 1.07 12.77
CA ARG A 188 -17.21 0.98 13.13
C ARG A 188 -17.01 0.45 14.56
N ARG A 189 -17.77 0.95 15.54
CA ARG A 189 -17.71 0.51 16.92
C ARG A 189 -18.02 -1.00 17.05
N THR A 190 -19.00 -1.49 16.31
CA THR A 190 -19.34 -2.90 16.26
C THR A 190 -18.19 -3.75 15.70
N VAL A 191 -17.57 -3.31 14.60
CA VAL A 191 -16.43 -3.99 13.98
C VAL A 191 -15.24 -4.05 14.93
N TYR A 192 -14.83 -2.91 15.50
CA TYR A 192 -13.70 -2.88 16.44
C TYR A 192 -13.99 -3.57 17.77
N GLY A 193 -15.25 -3.92 18.05
CA GLY A 193 -15.64 -4.82 19.15
C GLY A 193 -15.22 -6.27 18.95
N ALA A 194 -14.85 -6.70 17.74
CA ALA A 194 -14.33 -8.04 17.48
C ALA A 194 -12.93 -8.25 18.08
N ASP A 195 -12.52 -9.51 18.25
CA ASP A 195 -11.20 -9.85 18.78
C ASP A 195 -10.11 -9.65 17.73
N ILE A 196 -10.45 -9.87 16.47
CA ILE A 196 -9.58 -9.71 15.30
C ILE A 196 -10.33 -8.86 14.27
N VAL A 197 -9.70 -7.80 13.80
CA VAL A 197 -10.25 -6.90 12.78
C VAL A 197 -9.33 -6.87 11.56
N TYR A 198 -9.89 -7.26 10.41
CA TYR A 198 -9.24 -7.12 9.11
C TYR A 198 -9.57 -5.74 8.53
N ALA A 199 -8.57 -4.97 8.13
CA ALA A 199 -8.75 -3.63 7.61
C ALA A 199 -7.60 -3.21 6.70
N THR A 200 -7.78 -2.14 5.92
CA THR A 200 -6.68 -1.52 5.20
C THR A 200 -5.86 -0.60 6.13
N ALA A 201 -4.62 -0.37 5.75
CA ALA A 201 -3.75 0.55 6.49
C ALA A 201 -4.34 1.98 6.55
N LYS A 202 -5.01 2.40 5.48
CA LYS A 202 -5.65 3.71 5.37
C LYS A 202 -6.82 3.84 6.32
N ASP A 203 -7.72 2.85 6.35
CA ASP A 203 -8.90 2.88 7.23
C ASP A 203 -8.50 2.97 8.69
N LEU A 204 -7.55 2.12 9.13
CA LEU A 204 -7.05 2.16 10.48
C LEU A 204 -6.43 3.50 10.85
N ALA A 205 -5.64 4.08 9.95
CA ALA A 205 -5.00 5.36 10.21
C ALA A 205 -5.99 6.52 10.23
N PHE A 206 -6.98 6.53 9.33
CA PHE A 206 -8.03 7.54 9.33
C PHE A 206 -8.97 7.41 10.53
N ASP A 207 -9.34 6.20 10.93
CA ASP A 207 -10.16 6.00 12.12
C ASP A 207 -9.40 6.46 13.38
N HIS A 208 -8.10 6.17 13.47
CA HIS A 208 -7.26 6.71 14.54
C HIS A 208 -7.17 8.25 14.54
N LEU A 209 -7.02 8.89 13.37
CA LEU A 209 -7.02 10.35 13.29
C LEU A 209 -8.37 10.95 13.72
N ARG A 210 -9.50 10.32 13.36
CA ARG A 210 -10.83 10.75 13.77
C ARG A 210 -11.03 10.64 15.28
N GLU A 211 -10.57 9.53 15.90
CA GLU A 211 -10.60 9.38 17.36
C GLU A 211 -9.82 10.46 18.09
N ARG A 212 -8.62 10.74 17.63
CA ARG A 212 -7.78 11.80 18.18
C ARG A 212 -8.43 13.16 18.08
N GLN A 213 -9.03 13.47 16.93
CA GLN A 213 -9.77 14.71 16.73
C GLN A 213 -10.98 14.82 17.67
N ALA A 214 -11.66 13.71 17.94
CA ALA A 214 -12.77 13.66 18.89
C ALA A 214 -12.35 13.73 20.35
N GLY A 215 -11.02 13.73 20.65
CA GLY A 215 -10.49 13.72 22.02
C GLY A 215 -10.58 12.37 22.72
N ALA A 216 -10.92 11.30 21.99
CA ALA A 216 -11.03 9.95 22.54
C ALA A 216 -9.66 9.30 22.86
N ASP A 217 -8.57 9.87 22.38
CA ASP A 217 -7.17 9.46 22.68
C ASP A 217 -6.58 10.23 23.87
N ALA A 218 -7.41 10.61 24.83
CA ALA A 218 -6.95 11.30 26.01
C ALA A 218 -6.04 10.38 26.86
N GLY A 219 -4.85 10.84 27.22
CA GLY A 219 -3.94 10.08 28.07
C GLY A 219 -4.57 9.76 29.45
N ALA A 220 -4.03 8.74 30.14
CA ALA A 220 -4.58 8.24 31.39
C ALA A 220 -4.84 9.34 32.44
N CYS A 221 -3.98 10.37 32.52
CA CYS A 221 -4.17 11.51 33.39
C CYS A 221 -5.39 12.36 33.02
N ALA A 222 -5.63 12.58 31.72
CA ALA A 222 -6.78 13.35 31.26
C ALA A 222 -8.08 12.57 31.44
N VAL A 223 -8.05 11.23 31.23
CA VAL A 223 -9.16 10.34 31.52
C VAL A 223 -9.51 10.36 33.02
N ALA A 224 -8.51 10.26 33.89
CA ALA A 224 -8.71 10.32 35.33
C ALA A 224 -9.23 11.69 35.77
N ALA A 225 -8.70 12.78 35.23
CA ALA A 225 -9.15 14.14 35.54
C ALA A 225 -10.60 14.37 35.08
N ALA A 226 -10.96 13.96 33.89
CA ALA A 226 -12.32 14.05 33.38
C ALA A 226 -13.32 13.23 34.25
N HIS A 227 -12.92 12.00 34.62
CA HIS A 227 -13.73 11.16 35.50
C HIS A 227 -13.96 11.80 36.87
N LEU A 228 -12.90 12.36 37.48
CA LEU A 228 -12.99 13.10 38.74
C LEU A 228 -13.83 14.38 38.61
N ALA A 229 -13.82 15.02 37.45
CA ALA A 229 -14.64 16.19 37.16
C ALA A 229 -16.09 15.85 36.76
N GLY A 230 -16.47 14.59 36.72
CA GLY A 230 -17.80 14.14 36.28
C GLY A 230 -18.05 14.38 34.77
N GLN A 231 -17.00 14.57 33.97
CA GLN A 231 -17.10 14.78 32.56
C GLN A 231 -17.03 13.43 31.81
N ALA A 232 -17.98 13.20 30.89
CA ALA A 232 -17.92 12.05 29.98
C ALA A 232 -16.95 12.36 28.86
N LEU A 233 -15.87 11.59 28.74
CA LEU A 233 -15.04 11.61 27.53
C LEU A 233 -15.69 10.77 26.43
N PRO A 234 -15.48 11.11 25.15
CA PRO A 234 -15.92 10.28 24.05
C PRO A 234 -15.32 8.87 24.18
N GLU A 235 -16.15 7.85 24.10
CA GLU A 235 -15.64 6.48 24.10
C GLU A 235 -14.86 6.21 22.81
N PRO A 236 -13.67 5.61 22.89
CA PRO A 236 -12.90 5.28 21.71
C PRO A 236 -13.63 4.22 20.87
N VAL A 237 -13.64 4.42 19.54
CA VAL A 237 -14.20 3.48 18.58
C VAL A 237 -13.26 2.30 18.40
N MET A 238 -11.97 2.59 18.18
CA MET A 238 -10.92 1.57 18.19
C MET A 238 -10.58 1.19 19.62
N ARG A 239 -10.25 -0.05 19.85
CA ARG A 239 -9.87 -0.55 21.18
C ARG A 239 -8.41 -0.22 21.56
N GLY A 240 -7.74 0.61 20.79
CA GLY A 240 -6.34 0.96 20.90
C GLY A 240 -5.43 0.18 19.93
N LEU A 241 -4.23 0.70 19.72
CA LEU A 241 -3.25 0.15 18.78
C LEU A 241 -2.36 -0.90 19.47
N CYS A 242 -2.96 -2.06 19.82
CA CYS A 242 -2.29 -3.10 20.60
C CYS A 242 -1.37 -3.97 19.77
N TRP A 243 -1.92 -4.70 18.81
CA TRP A 243 -1.13 -5.60 17.96
C TRP A 243 -1.60 -5.54 16.51
N ALA A 244 -0.66 -5.29 15.60
CA ALA A 244 -0.92 -5.38 14.17
C ALA A 244 -0.06 -6.44 13.50
N PHE A 245 -0.68 -7.18 12.58
CA PHE A 245 -0.02 -8.07 11.63
C PHE A 245 -0.28 -7.56 10.22
N ILE A 246 0.80 -7.22 9.51
CA ILE A 246 0.72 -6.59 8.20
C ILE A 246 0.97 -7.63 7.11
N ASP A 247 -0.04 -7.88 6.27
CA ASP A 247 0.15 -8.62 5.01
C ASP A 247 0.66 -7.68 3.92
N GLU A 248 1.47 -8.20 3.02
CA GLU A 248 2.20 -7.43 2.00
C GLU A 248 2.91 -6.20 2.60
N ALA A 249 3.65 -6.44 3.71
CA ALA A 249 4.28 -5.39 4.52
C ALA A 249 5.24 -4.48 3.73
N ASP A 250 5.78 -4.94 2.62
CA ASP A 250 6.59 -4.12 1.71
C ASP A 250 5.76 -3.06 0.97
N SER A 251 4.50 -3.37 0.62
CA SER A 251 3.60 -2.38 0.04
C SER A 251 3.29 -1.27 1.03
N ILE A 252 2.82 -1.68 2.19
CA ILE A 252 2.25 -0.78 3.18
C ILE A 252 3.35 0.06 3.86
N LEU A 253 4.45 -0.58 4.26
CA LEU A 253 5.52 0.10 5.01
C LEU A 253 6.53 0.84 4.13
N LEU A 254 6.56 0.59 2.81
CA LEU A 254 7.49 1.22 1.88
C LEU A 254 6.78 1.99 0.76
N ASP A 255 5.98 1.29 -0.09
CA ASP A 255 5.42 1.93 -1.28
C ASP A 255 4.34 2.97 -0.94
N GLU A 256 3.41 2.64 -0.06
CA GLU A 256 2.36 3.56 0.37
C GLU A 256 2.85 4.59 1.39
N ALA A 257 3.98 4.31 2.05
CA ALA A 257 4.57 5.19 3.05
C ALA A 257 5.34 6.40 2.46
N GLU A 258 5.25 6.64 1.15
CA GLU A 258 5.84 7.79 0.46
C GLU A 258 4.97 9.05 0.57
N VAL A 259 3.70 8.91 0.95
CA VAL A 259 2.73 10.01 1.02
C VAL A 259 2.12 10.07 2.42
N PRO A 260 1.99 11.27 3.02
CA PRO A 260 1.31 11.42 4.30
C PRO A 260 -0.19 11.22 4.14
N LEU A 261 -0.83 10.74 5.20
CA LEU A 261 -2.28 10.67 5.33
C LEU A 261 -2.79 12.00 5.88
N ILE A 262 -3.75 12.61 5.19
CA ILE A 262 -4.30 13.93 5.53
C ILE A 262 -5.81 13.78 5.71
N LEU A 263 -6.29 14.07 6.91
CA LEU A 263 -7.71 14.21 7.20
C LEU A 263 -8.09 15.67 6.97
N SER A 264 -8.93 15.90 5.97
CA SER A 264 -9.42 17.25 5.65
C SER A 264 -10.91 17.34 5.91
N ARG A 265 -11.37 18.54 6.29
CA ARG A 265 -12.77 18.89 6.46
C ARG A 265 -13.13 20.01 5.49
N GLY A 266 -14.24 19.87 4.80
CA GLY A 266 -14.82 20.98 4.03
C GLY A 266 -15.24 22.10 4.96
N VAL A 267 -14.75 23.30 4.72
CA VAL A 267 -15.13 24.51 5.44
C VAL A 267 -15.80 25.47 4.47
N PRO A 268 -17.07 25.86 4.69
CA PRO A 268 -17.70 26.87 3.89
C PRO A 268 -16.99 28.22 4.10
N GLN A 269 -16.20 28.65 3.14
CA GLN A 269 -15.48 29.91 3.23
C GLN A 269 -16.12 30.98 2.34
N ALA A 270 -17.31 31.45 2.70
CA ALA A 270 -18.04 32.47 1.93
C ALA A 270 -17.18 33.73 1.70
N ALA A 271 -16.45 34.18 2.71
CA ALA A 271 -15.57 35.35 2.61
C ALA A 271 -14.41 35.14 1.61
N ARG A 272 -13.79 33.95 1.60
CA ARG A 272 -12.70 33.63 0.67
C ARG A 272 -13.24 33.43 -0.76
N ARG A 273 -14.42 32.82 -0.89
CA ARG A 273 -15.12 32.69 -2.18
C ARG A 273 -15.44 34.07 -2.76
N ALA A 274 -15.94 34.99 -1.95
CA ALA A 274 -16.19 36.37 -2.36
C ALA A 274 -14.89 37.08 -2.76
N PHE A 275 -13.80 36.90 -2.01
CA PHE A 275 -12.49 37.45 -2.33
C PHE A 275 -11.95 36.91 -3.68
N LEU A 276 -12.05 35.61 -3.96
CA LEU A 276 -11.62 35.02 -5.23
C LEU A 276 -12.52 35.46 -6.40
N TRP A 277 -13.83 35.61 -6.18
CA TRP A 277 -14.74 36.17 -7.16
C TRP A 277 -14.37 37.63 -7.51
N GLN A 278 -14.08 38.46 -6.49
CA GLN A 278 -13.56 39.81 -6.70
C GLN A 278 -12.22 39.80 -7.43
N ALA A 279 -11.31 38.86 -7.14
CA ALA A 279 -10.04 38.72 -7.84
C ALA A 279 -10.26 38.43 -9.34
N LEU A 280 -11.21 37.56 -9.68
CA LEU A 280 -11.58 37.25 -11.04
C LEU A 280 -12.16 38.48 -11.77
N ALA A 281 -13.02 39.25 -11.09
CA ALA A 281 -13.61 40.47 -11.61
C ALA A 281 -12.55 41.57 -11.87
N LEU A 282 -11.60 41.74 -10.95
CA LEU A 282 -10.48 42.68 -11.12
C LEU A 282 -9.51 42.23 -12.22
N ALA A 283 -9.19 40.96 -12.31
CA ALA A 283 -8.34 40.41 -13.35
C ALA A 283 -8.87 40.69 -14.76
N ARG A 284 -10.20 40.61 -14.97
CA ARG A 284 -10.86 40.92 -16.25
C ARG A 284 -10.75 42.40 -16.66
N ARG A 285 -10.39 43.30 -15.74
CA ARG A 285 -10.25 44.73 -16.00
C ARG A 285 -8.83 45.15 -16.30
N LEU A 286 -7.86 44.24 -16.23
CA LEU A 286 -6.45 44.47 -16.57
C LEU A 286 -6.18 44.15 -18.04
N ARG A 287 -5.26 44.87 -18.63
CA ARG A 287 -4.92 44.81 -20.08
C ARG A 287 -3.73 43.91 -20.32
N PRO A 288 -3.85 42.87 -21.20
CA PRO A 288 -2.71 42.02 -21.56
C PRO A 288 -1.61 42.83 -22.25
N GLY A 289 -0.34 42.51 -21.93
CA GLY A 289 0.83 43.14 -22.48
C GLY A 289 1.19 44.50 -21.84
N HIS A 290 0.20 45.26 -21.35
CA HIS A 290 0.42 46.53 -20.62
C HIS A 290 0.47 46.30 -19.09
N ASP A 291 -0.58 45.70 -18.51
CA ASP A 291 -0.68 45.56 -17.06
C ASP A 291 -0.07 44.22 -16.57
N TYR A 292 -0.02 43.20 -17.43
CA TYR A 292 0.55 41.88 -17.07
C TYR A 292 1.14 41.12 -18.27
N LEU A 293 2.03 40.18 -17.97
CA LEU A 293 2.61 39.21 -18.92
C LEU A 293 2.20 37.78 -18.56
N LEU A 294 1.96 36.99 -19.60
CA LEU A 294 1.64 35.56 -19.45
C LEU A 294 2.85 34.72 -19.81
N HIS A 295 3.25 33.84 -18.92
CA HIS A 295 4.31 32.85 -19.13
C HIS A 295 3.66 31.46 -19.34
N GLU A 296 3.52 31.07 -20.60
CA GLU A 296 2.80 29.81 -20.95
C GLU A 296 3.51 28.57 -20.41
N VAL A 297 4.83 28.50 -20.47
CA VAL A 297 5.62 27.34 -20.04
C VAL A 297 5.40 27.02 -18.55
N ASN A 298 5.41 28.04 -17.70
CA ASN A 298 5.24 27.87 -16.24
C ASN A 298 3.82 28.15 -15.77
N ARG A 299 2.89 28.43 -16.69
CA ARG A 299 1.49 28.82 -16.41
C ARG A 299 1.36 29.85 -15.32
N HIS A 300 2.16 30.88 -15.42
CA HIS A 300 2.21 31.96 -14.46
C HIS A 300 1.90 33.31 -15.12
N ALA A 301 1.09 34.13 -14.47
CA ALA A 301 0.87 35.52 -14.88
C ALA A 301 1.66 36.47 -13.97
N ALA A 302 2.45 37.35 -14.55
CA ALA A 302 3.23 38.33 -13.79
C ALA A 302 2.64 39.71 -14.02
N LEU A 303 2.29 40.43 -12.94
CA LEU A 303 1.90 41.84 -13.02
C LEU A 303 3.12 42.69 -13.28
N ARG A 304 2.95 43.70 -14.12
CA ARG A 304 3.94 44.76 -14.37
C ARG A 304 3.72 45.90 -13.36
N PRO A 305 4.67 46.83 -13.20
CA PRO A 305 4.50 47.98 -12.30
C PRO A 305 3.20 48.77 -12.59
N GLU A 306 2.92 49.03 -13.85
CA GLU A 306 1.71 49.74 -14.29
C GLU A 306 0.44 48.97 -13.92
N GLY A 307 0.49 47.63 -14.00
CA GLY A 307 -0.62 46.75 -13.58
C GLY A 307 -0.80 46.72 -12.09
N GLU A 308 0.28 46.83 -11.30
CA GLU A 308 0.19 46.92 -9.84
C GLU A 308 -0.46 48.23 -9.38
N GLU A 309 -0.09 49.35 -9.99
CA GLU A 309 -0.70 50.66 -9.74
C GLU A 309 -2.18 50.64 -10.10
N ARG A 310 -2.49 50.14 -11.31
CA ARG A 310 -3.88 50.00 -11.77
C ARG A 310 -4.71 49.09 -10.85
N LEU A 311 -4.14 48.00 -10.39
CA LEU A 311 -4.80 47.11 -9.45
C LEU A 311 -4.99 47.77 -8.08
N ALA A 312 -4.07 48.61 -7.63
CA ALA A 312 -4.20 49.34 -6.39
C ALA A 312 -5.39 50.33 -6.47
N GLU A 313 -5.49 51.06 -7.61
CA GLU A 313 -6.64 51.98 -7.84
C GLU A 313 -7.97 51.22 -7.84
N LEU A 314 -8.03 50.11 -8.61
CA LEU A 314 -9.27 49.29 -8.72
C LEU A 314 -9.70 48.65 -7.40
N ALA A 315 -8.77 48.38 -6.50
CA ALA A 315 -9.01 47.78 -5.20
C ALA A 315 -9.15 48.81 -4.05
N ALA A 316 -8.99 50.09 -4.31
CA ALA A 316 -8.97 51.14 -3.27
C ALA A 316 -10.24 51.16 -2.40
N GLY A 317 -11.40 50.84 -2.96
CA GLY A 317 -12.67 50.77 -2.24
C GLY A 317 -12.96 49.42 -1.57
N LEU A 318 -12.08 48.42 -1.70
CA LEU A 318 -12.28 47.08 -1.14
C LEU A 318 -11.54 46.96 0.23
N GLY A 319 -12.20 46.36 1.20
CA GLY A 319 -11.64 46.17 2.55
C GLY A 319 -10.90 44.85 2.75
N GLY A 320 -10.40 44.59 3.94
CA GLY A 320 -9.84 43.31 4.36
C GLY A 320 -8.56 42.93 3.62
N PRO A 321 -8.48 41.74 2.99
CA PRO A 321 -7.27 41.26 2.30
C PRO A 321 -6.78 42.17 1.17
N TRP A 322 -7.66 42.95 0.56
CA TRP A 322 -7.35 43.89 -0.53
C TRP A 322 -6.45 45.02 -0.12
N GLN A 323 -6.42 45.39 1.15
CA GLN A 323 -5.55 46.40 1.73
C GLN A 323 -4.08 45.94 1.76
N ARG A 324 -3.82 44.63 1.63
CA ARG A 324 -2.47 44.08 1.71
C ARG A 324 -1.93 43.81 0.30
N PRO A 325 -0.87 44.51 -0.17
CA PRO A 325 -0.37 44.41 -1.53
C PRO A 325 -0.01 43.00 -1.98
N ARG A 326 0.59 42.21 -1.06
CA ARG A 326 0.99 40.83 -1.38
C ARG A 326 -0.22 39.93 -1.68
N TYR A 327 -1.25 39.96 -0.84
CA TYR A 327 -2.46 39.11 -1.04
C TYR A 327 -3.21 39.52 -2.29
N ARG A 328 -3.34 40.83 -2.55
CA ARG A 328 -3.96 41.42 -3.74
C ARG A 328 -3.27 40.98 -5.02
N ARG A 329 -1.92 41.08 -5.04
CA ARG A 329 -1.08 40.64 -6.18
C ARG A 329 -1.25 39.15 -6.45
N GLU A 330 -1.07 38.30 -5.44
CA GLU A 330 -1.12 36.83 -5.57
C GLU A 330 -2.50 36.36 -6.05
N ALA A 331 -3.58 36.90 -5.53
CA ALA A 331 -4.94 36.54 -5.93
C ALA A 331 -5.22 36.88 -7.40
N VAL A 332 -4.83 38.08 -7.83
CA VAL A 332 -5.09 38.53 -9.21
C VAL A 332 -4.15 37.82 -10.21
N GLN A 333 -2.90 37.54 -9.87
CA GLN A 333 -2.00 36.73 -10.70
C GLN A 333 -2.57 35.32 -10.89
N THR A 334 -3.08 34.70 -9.83
CA THR A 334 -3.72 33.37 -9.91
C THR A 334 -5.00 33.44 -10.75
N ALA A 335 -5.79 34.50 -10.61
CA ALA A 335 -7.00 34.70 -11.43
C ALA A 335 -6.68 34.88 -12.93
N LEU A 336 -5.64 35.67 -13.26
CA LEU A 336 -5.16 35.85 -14.63
C LEU A 336 -4.66 34.52 -15.23
N ALA A 337 -3.91 33.73 -14.44
CA ALA A 337 -3.48 32.41 -14.87
C ALA A 337 -4.70 31.51 -15.16
N GLY A 338 -5.67 31.46 -14.25
CA GLY A 338 -6.92 30.70 -14.42
C GLY A 338 -7.73 31.11 -15.65
N LEU A 339 -7.79 32.41 -15.95
CA LEU A 339 -8.49 32.96 -17.11
C LEU A 339 -7.85 32.56 -18.43
N HIS A 340 -6.54 32.69 -18.53
CA HIS A 340 -5.84 32.68 -19.82
C HIS A 340 -5.02 31.41 -20.07
N LEU A 341 -4.44 30.79 -19.05
CA LEU A 341 -3.48 29.70 -19.18
C LEU A 341 -4.08 28.31 -18.89
N TYR A 342 -5.27 28.27 -18.26
CA TYR A 342 -6.01 27.02 -18.05
C TYR A 342 -7.22 26.96 -18.97
N ARG A 343 -7.19 26.04 -19.93
CA ARG A 343 -8.20 25.88 -20.99
C ARG A 343 -9.03 24.64 -20.75
N ARG A 344 -10.34 24.77 -20.97
CA ARG A 344 -11.27 23.64 -20.97
C ARG A 344 -10.88 22.65 -22.07
N ASP A 345 -11.10 21.37 -21.85
CA ASP A 345 -10.81 20.23 -22.72
C ASP A 345 -9.30 19.99 -22.98
N ALA A 346 -8.43 20.87 -22.48
CA ALA A 346 -6.98 20.70 -22.52
C ALA A 346 -6.38 20.42 -21.13
N HIS A 347 -6.88 21.12 -20.11
CA HIS A 347 -6.34 21.01 -18.74
C HIS A 347 -7.38 20.51 -17.74
N TYR A 348 -8.67 20.66 -18.07
CA TYR A 348 -9.78 20.18 -17.26
C TYR A 348 -11.01 19.92 -18.13
N LEU A 349 -11.92 19.10 -17.59
CA LEU A 349 -13.26 18.85 -18.12
C LEU A 349 -14.27 19.39 -17.14
N VAL A 350 -15.48 19.71 -17.66
CA VAL A 350 -16.67 19.97 -16.84
C VAL A 350 -17.56 18.73 -16.94
N ARG A 351 -17.74 18.04 -15.82
CA ARG A 351 -18.64 16.87 -15.71
C ARG A 351 -19.50 17.00 -14.47
N ASP A 352 -20.77 16.71 -14.60
CA ASP A 352 -21.74 16.69 -13.48
C ASP A 352 -21.75 17.97 -12.63
N GLY A 353 -21.44 19.12 -13.25
CA GLY A 353 -21.36 20.42 -12.58
C GLY A 353 -20.04 20.64 -11.80
N GLU A 354 -19.06 19.78 -11.97
CA GLU A 354 -17.74 19.88 -11.31
C GLU A 354 -16.58 20.00 -12.30
N ILE A 355 -15.50 20.61 -11.83
CA ILE A 355 -14.24 20.67 -12.57
C ILE A 355 -13.45 19.39 -12.31
N VAL A 356 -13.16 18.64 -13.35
CA VAL A 356 -12.29 17.44 -13.29
C VAL A 356 -10.97 17.74 -13.98
N VAL A 357 -9.89 17.70 -13.23
CA VAL A 357 -8.53 17.96 -13.72
C VAL A 357 -8.10 16.87 -14.68
N LEU A 358 -7.48 17.24 -15.80
CA LEU A 358 -6.80 16.31 -16.69
C LEU A 358 -5.34 16.14 -16.24
N ASP A 359 -4.87 14.92 -16.19
CA ASP A 359 -3.46 14.62 -15.97
C ASP A 359 -2.66 14.95 -17.23
N GLU A 360 -1.67 15.80 -17.10
CA GLU A 360 -0.91 16.34 -18.24
C GLU A 360 -0.08 15.30 -18.99
N VAL A 361 0.33 14.23 -18.29
CA VAL A 361 1.17 13.18 -18.89
C VAL A 361 0.30 12.14 -19.61
N THR A 362 -0.86 11.83 -19.05
CA THR A 362 -1.73 10.76 -19.58
C THR A 362 -2.93 11.27 -20.36
N GLY A 363 -3.25 12.56 -20.27
CA GLY A 363 -4.46 13.16 -20.85
C GLY A 363 -5.77 12.67 -20.23
N ARG A 364 -5.71 11.92 -19.13
CA ARG A 364 -6.89 11.29 -18.50
C ARG A 364 -7.48 12.16 -17.40
N ALA A 365 -8.79 12.02 -17.24
CA ALA A 365 -9.49 12.63 -16.11
C ALA A 365 -8.95 12.07 -14.79
N ALA A 366 -8.59 12.96 -13.86
CA ALA A 366 -8.10 12.65 -12.53
C ALA A 366 -9.13 13.11 -11.47
N PRO A 367 -10.18 12.33 -11.22
CA PRO A 367 -11.22 12.69 -10.26
C PRO A 367 -10.62 12.84 -8.86
N GLY A 368 -11.10 13.84 -8.11
CA GLY A 368 -10.57 14.15 -6.77
C GLY A 368 -9.26 14.93 -6.73
N ARG A 369 -8.61 15.18 -7.88
CA ARG A 369 -7.45 16.06 -7.93
C ARG A 369 -7.89 17.52 -8.02
N VAL A 370 -7.35 18.37 -7.16
CA VAL A 370 -7.66 19.81 -7.12
C VAL A 370 -6.38 20.64 -7.24
N TRP A 371 -6.46 21.79 -7.87
CA TRP A 371 -5.37 22.76 -7.88
C TRP A 371 -5.35 23.55 -6.56
N SER A 372 -4.15 23.82 -6.08
CA SER A 372 -3.91 24.59 -4.85
C SER A 372 -4.10 26.12 -5.02
N ARG A 373 -3.99 26.85 -3.93
CA ARG A 373 -3.98 28.33 -3.87
C ARG A 373 -5.24 29.00 -4.44
N GLY A 374 -6.40 28.34 -4.39
CA GLY A 374 -7.64 28.90 -4.88
C GLY A 374 -7.81 28.87 -6.40
N LEU A 375 -6.86 28.31 -7.15
CA LEU A 375 -6.95 28.22 -8.62
C LEU A 375 -8.13 27.35 -9.05
N HIS A 376 -8.40 26.24 -8.36
CA HIS A 376 -9.54 25.36 -8.67
C HIS A 376 -10.88 26.11 -8.51
N THR A 377 -11.01 26.84 -7.41
CA THR A 377 -12.17 27.72 -7.17
C THR A 377 -12.31 28.81 -8.24
N LEU A 378 -11.21 29.44 -8.64
CA LEU A 378 -11.21 30.45 -9.69
C LEU A 378 -11.63 29.89 -11.06
N ILE A 379 -11.24 28.65 -11.39
CA ILE A 379 -11.67 28.00 -12.63
C ILE A 379 -13.14 27.60 -12.55
N ALA A 380 -13.62 27.10 -11.40
CA ALA A 380 -15.06 26.85 -11.21
C ALA A 380 -15.89 28.13 -11.39
N LEU A 381 -15.44 29.24 -10.80
CA LEU A 381 -16.10 30.55 -10.96
C LEU A 381 -16.01 31.08 -12.41
N LYS A 382 -14.90 30.81 -13.13
CA LYS A 382 -14.75 31.14 -14.56
C LYS A 382 -15.81 30.43 -15.40
N GLU A 383 -16.07 29.15 -15.12
CA GLU A 383 -17.04 28.31 -15.82
C GLU A 383 -18.49 28.50 -15.30
N GLY A 384 -18.72 29.39 -14.34
CA GLY A 384 -20.05 29.64 -13.75
C GLY A 384 -20.58 28.51 -12.88
N LEU A 385 -19.68 27.65 -12.39
CA LEU A 385 -20.01 26.51 -11.53
C LEU A 385 -19.96 26.90 -10.04
N ALA A 386 -20.71 26.21 -9.20
CA ALA A 386 -20.54 26.30 -7.76
C ALA A 386 -19.15 25.75 -7.37
N PRO A 387 -18.26 26.57 -6.80
CA PRO A 387 -16.95 26.08 -6.42
C PRO A 387 -17.09 25.09 -5.25
N PRO A 388 -16.30 24.01 -5.23
CA PRO A 388 -16.29 23.08 -4.12
C PRO A 388 -15.90 23.79 -2.83
N ASP A 389 -16.32 23.26 -1.69
CA ASP A 389 -15.87 23.74 -0.40
C ASP A 389 -14.35 23.56 -0.28
N GLU A 390 -13.66 24.57 0.22
CA GLU A 390 -12.24 24.44 0.47
C GLU A 390 -12.00 23.47 1.62
N THR A 391 -10.97 22.63 1.45
CA THR A 391 -10.59 21.66 2.46
C THR A 391 -9.54 22.25 3.41
N GLU A 392 -9.84 22.26 4.70
CA GLU A 392 -8.87 22.53 5.73
C GLU A 392 -8.29 21.22 6.27
N THR A 393 -6.95 21.15 6.36
CA THR A 393 -6.29 20.00 6.97
C THR A 393 -6.54 20.02 8.47
N VAL A 394 -7.30 19.05 8.95
CA VAL A 394 -7.64 18.91 10.37
C VAL A 394 -6.60 18.09 11.12
N ALA A 395 -6.15 17.03 10.51
CA ALA A 395 -5.13 16.15 11.07
C ALA A 395 -4.26 15.55 9.97
N ARG A 396 -3.01 15.25 10.31
CA ARG A 396 -2.04 14.64 9.41
C ARG A 396 -1.23 13.60 10.15
N THR A 397 -0.91 12.49 9.49
CA THR A 397 0.05 11.50 9.99
C THR A 397 0.75 10.83 8.81
N SER A 398 1.91 10.23 9.05
CA SER A 398 2.54 9.30 8.11
C SER A 398 2.28 7.85 8.54
N PHE A 399 2.39 6.91 7.60
CA PHE A 399 2.34 5.48 7.93
C PHE A 399 3.44 5.09 8.91
N GLN A 400 4.62 5.70 8.76
CA GLN A 400 5.76 5.48 9.65
C GLN A 400 5.40 5.83 11.09
N ARG A 401 4.76 6.98 11.30
CA ARG A 401 4.32 7.42 12.61
C ARG A 401 3.19 6.56 13.16
N PHE A 402 2.17 6.29 12.35
CA PHE A 402 1.00 5.50 12.72
C PHE A 402 1.39 4.09 13.18
N PHE A 403 2.14 3.33 12.38
CA PHE A 403 2.50 1.96 12.73
C PHE A 403 3.44 1.86 13.93
N ARG A 404 4.26 2.86 14.20
CA ARG A 404 5.11 2.91 15.39
C ARG A 404 4.33 3.08 16.69
N ARG A 405 3.06 3.51 16.62
CA ARG A 405 2.16 3.59 17.77
C ARG A 405 1.64 2.24 18.25
N TYR A 406 1.66 1.23 17.41
CA TYR A 406 1.30 -0.11 17.83
C TYR A 406 2.26 -0.61 18.92
N TRP A 407 1.67 -1.16 19.98
CA TRP A 407 2.44 -1.77 21.06
C TRP A 407 3.27 -2.94 20.56
N ARG A 408 2.69 -3.78 19.67
CA ARG A 408 3.36 -4.86 18.99
C ARG A 408 3.04 -4.83 17.50
N LEU A 409 4.06 -5.03 16.69
CA LEU A 409 3.97 -4.98 15.25
C LEU A 409 4.72 -6.16 14.66
N GLY A 410 4.10 -6.87 13.74
CA GLY A 410 4.72 -7.90 12.91
C GLY A 410 4.18 -7.79 11.49
N GLY A 411 4.86 -8.37 10.53
CA GLY A 411 4.36 -8.36 9.17
C GLY A 411 5.09 -9.35 8.28
N LEU A 412 4.51 -9.66 7.15
CA LEU A 412 5.15 -10.52 6.17
C LEU A 412 4.94 -10.02 4.75
N SER A 413 5.86 -10.36 3.89
CA SER A 413 5.78 -10.17 2.44
C SER A 413 6.75 -11.10 1.73
N GLY A 414 6.62 -11.22 0.40
CA GLY A 414 7.57 -11.96 -0.44
C GLY A 414 8.90 -11.24 -0.66
N THR A 415 9.00 -9.95 -0.32
CA THR A 415 10.11 -9.08 -0.78
C THR A 415 10.44 -7.98 0.24
N LEU A 416 11.15 -8.34 1.33
CA LEU A 416 11.51 -7.42 2.42
C LEU A 416 13.02 -7.22 2.58
N TRP A 417 13.81 -8.19 2.13
CA TRP A 417 15.24 -8.26 2.47
C TRP A 417 16.06 -7.09 1.95
N GLU A 418 15.73 -6.59 0.78
CA GLU A 418 16.42 -5.44 0.18
C GLU A 418 16.30 -4.20 1.08
N ALA A 419 15.12 -4.00 1.66
CA ALA A 419 14.82 -2.84 2.52
C ALA A 419 15.05 -3.11 4.02
N ARG A 420 15.66 -4.23 4.42
CA ARG A 420 15.81 -4.64 5.83
C ARG A 420 16.47 -3.60 6.74
N VAL A 421 17.40 -2.82 6.21
CA VAL A 421 18.08 -1.77 6.97
C VAL A 421 17.16 -0.61 7.27
N GLU A 422 16.41 -0.16 6.26
CA GLU A 422 15.41 0.90 6.39
C GLU A 422 14.27 0.48 7.32
N LEU A 423 13.69 -0.70 7.10
CA LEU A 423 12.60 -1.23 7.94
C LEU A 423 13.00 -1.33 9.41
N ARG A 424 14.25 -1.76 9.69
CA ARG A 424 14.77 -1.78 11.05
C ARG A 424 14.98 -0.37 11.62
N ALA A 425 15.50 0.55 10.84
CA ALA A 425 15.75 1.93 11.29
C ALA A 425 14.44 2.70 11.54
N VAL A 426 13.45 2.54 10.65
CA VAL A 426 12.19 3.28 10.73
C VAL A 426 11.22 2.66 11.73
N TYR A 427 11.00 1.33 11.66
CA TYR A 427 9.96 0.66 12.45
C TYR A 427 10.51 -0.15 13.64
N GLY A 428 11.82 -0.29 13.76
CA GLY A 428 12.46 -1.12 14.79
C GLY A 428 12.31 -2.64 14.55
N LEU A 429 11.87 -3.06 13.36
CA LEU A 429 11.52 -4.44 13.06
C LEU A 429 12.64 -5.12 12.28
N PRO A 430 13.26 -6.18 12.80
CA PRO A 430 14.23 -6.98 12.05
C PRO A 430 13.53 -7.86 11.02
N VAL A 431 14.14 -8.00 9.84
CA VAL A 431 13.65 -8.89 8.77
C VAL A 431 14.29 -10.27 8.92
N CYS A 432 13.49 -11.32 8.86
CA CYS A 432 13.95 -12.71 8.78
C CYS A 432 13.43 -13.39 7.51
N ARG A 433 14.23 -14.27 6.91
CA ARG A 433 13.81 -15.07 5.76
C ARG A 433 13.24 -16.41 6.22
N ILE A 434 12.11 -16.76 5.68
CA ILE A 434 11.49 -18.07 5.86
C ILE A 434 11.91 -18.95 4.67
N PRO A 435 12.44 -20.15 4.90
CA PRO A 435 12.82 -21.04 3.82
C PRO A 435 11.61 -21.48 3.01
N LEU A 436 11.82 -21.87 1.75
CA LEU A 436 10.79 -22.48 0.93
C LEU A 436 10.41 -23.85 1.50
N HIS A 437 9.14 -24.21 1.43
CA HIS A 437 8.67 -25.56 1.80
C HIS A 437 9.21 -26.62 0.84
N GLN A 438 9.26 -26.30 -0.45
CA GLN A 438 9.84 -27.12 -1.50
C GLN A 438 10.90 -26.33 -2.27
N PRO A 439 11.95 -26.97 -2.76
CA PRO A 439 12.97 -26.30 -3.57
C PRO A 439 12.38 -25.57 -4.77
N GLY A 440 12.80 -24.32 -4.97
CA GLY A 440 12.34 -23.49 -6.07
C GLY A 440 12.81 -24.05 -7.43
N ARG A 441 11.85 -24.17 -8.37
CA ARG A 441 12.10 -24.68 -9.73
C ARG A 441 12.01 -23.59 -10.80
N ARG A 442 12.08 -22.32 -10.40
CA ARG A 442 12.02 -21.18 -11.32
C ARG A 442 13.32 -21.06 -12.12
N ARG A 443 13.18 -20.99 -13.45
CA ARG A 443 14.28 -20.68 -14.37
C ARG A 443 14.22 -19.19 -14.70
N THR A 444 15.29 -18.44 -14.43
CA THR A 444 15.44 -17.05 -14.85
C THR A 444 16.27 -17.03 -16.12
N LEU A 445 15.69 -16.55 -17.22
CA LEU A 445 16.34 -16.45 -18.51
C LEU A 445 17.10 -15.12 -18.62
N ALA A 446 17.97 -15.02 -19.63
CA ALA A 446 18.81 -13.85 -19.83
C ALA A 446 17.95 -12.59 -20.08
N PRO A 447 18.30 -11.46 -19.45
CA PRO A 447 17.58 -10.21 -19.67
C PRO A 447 17.86 -9.67 -21.08
N ARG A 448 16.89 -8.93 -21.64
CA ARG A 448 17.03 -8.24 -22.93
C ARG A 448 16.86 -6.73 -22.75
N VAL A 449 17.58 -5.99 -23.57
CA VAL A 449 17.52 -4.52 -23.61
C VAL A 449 17.17 -4.10 -25.05
N PHE A 450 16.20 -3.22 -25.16
CA PHE A 450 15.67 -2.69 -26.41
C PHE A 450 15.97 -1.19 -26.49
N ASP A 451 16.14 -0.68 -27.71
CA ASP A 451 16.38 0.74 -27.91
C ASP A 451 15.08 1.56 -27.99
N GLN A 452 13.94 0.92 -28.35
CA GLN A 452 12.64 1.57 -28.50
C GLN A 452 11.52 0.76 -27.83
N PRO A 453 10.52 1.43 -27.22
CA PRO A 453 9.38 0.75 -26.61
C PRO A 453 8.57 -0.10 -27.60
N GLU A 454 8.40 0.36 -28.84
CA GLU A 454 7.63 -0.31 -29.90
C GLU A 454 8.24 -1.67 -30.26
N THR A 455 9.57 -1.72 -30.37
CA THR A 455 10.30 -2.98 -30.64
C THR A 455 10.22 -3.94 -29.47
N LEU A 456 10.23 -3.40 -28.23
CA LEU A 456 10.00 -4.21 -27.03
C LEU A 456 8.60 -4.81 -27.03
N TYR A 457 7.56 -4.00 -27.31
CA TYR A 457 6.16 -4.47 -27.28
C TYR A 457 5.90 -5.51 -28.38
N GLU A 458 6.46 -5.31 -29.59
CA GLU A 458 6.35 -6.28 -30.70
C GLU A 458 7.03 -7.60 -30.33
N ALA A 459 8.25 -7.55 -29.81
CA ALA A 459 8.99 -8.72 -29.37
C ALA A 459 8.28 -9.43 -28.21
N ALA A 460 7.70 -8.67 -27.26
CA ALA A 460 6.96 -9.21 -26.13
C ALA A 460 5.70 -9.97 -26.57
N ALA A 461 4.94 -9.40 -27.51
CA ALA A 461 3.77 -10.06 -28.08
C ALA A 461 4.15 -11.34 -28.85
N ALA A 462 5.21 -11.30 -29.66
CA ALA A 462 5.73 -12.47 -30.39
C ALA A 462 6.21 -13.57 -29.44
N ARG A 463 6.91 -13.21 -28.36
CA ARG A 463 7.38 -14.15 -27.34
C ARG A 463 6.23 -14.80 -26.58
N ALA A 464 5.24 -14.00 -26.17
CA ALA A 464 4.06 -14.48 -25.46
C ALA A 464 3.24 -15.42 -26.35
N ASP A 465 3.06 -15.08 -27.61
CA ASP A 465 2.36 -15.93 -28.59
C ASP A 465 3.06 -17.26 -28.82
N ALA A 466 4.37 -17.27 -29.05
CA ALA A 466 5.16 -18.47 -29.24
C ALA A 466 5.11 -19.41 -28.03
N LEU A 467 5.16 -18.88 -26.79
CA LEU A 467 5.06 -19.69 -25.58
C LEU A 467 3.64 -20.21 -25.35
N ALA A 468 2.63 -19.38 -25.59
CA ALA A 468 1.23 -19.78 -25.46
C ALA A 468 0.86 -20.88 -26.47
N ALA A 469 1.43 -20.87 -27.67
CA ALA A 469 1.27 -21.95 -28.69
C ALA A 469 1.78 -23.29 -28.18
N THR A 470 2.76 -23.34 -27.27
CA THR A 470 3.22 -24.58 -26.64
C THR A 470 2.37 -25.01 -25.43
N GLY A 471 1.26 -24.34 -25.16
CA GLY A 471 0.38 -24.60 -24.02
C GLY A 471 0.83 -23.95 -22.71
N ARG A 472 1.89 -23.12 -22.72
CA ARG A 472 2.32 -22.42 -21.51
C ARG A 472 1.49 -21.17 -21.24
N PRO A 473 0.98 -20.95 -20.03
CA PRO A 473 0.41 -19.67 -19.65
C PRO A 473 1.51 -18.60 -19.56
N VAL A 474 1.20 -17.38 -20.02
CA VAL A 474 2.15 -16.25 -20.04
C VAL A 474 1.53 -15.04 -19.35
N LEU A 475 2.27 -14.47 -18.38
CA LEU A 475 1.95 -13.20 -17.75
C LEU A 475 2.94 -12.14 -18.23
N VAL A 476 2.44 -11.13 -18.94
CA VAL A 476 3.23 -9.99 -19.41
C VAL A 476 2.99 -8.81 -18.47
N GLY A 477 4.03 -8.35 -17.77
CA GLY A 477 3.97 -7.18 -16.90
C GLY A 477 4.39 -5.92 -17.65
N THR A 478 3.57 -4.85 -17.59
CA THR A 478 3.81 -3.56 -18.26
C THR A 478 3.74 -2.39 -17.29
N ASP A 479 4.38 -1.26 -17.61
CA ASP A 479 4.48 -0.08 -16.72
C ASP A 479 3.19 0.73 -16.64
N SER A 480 2.45 0.81 -17.72
CA SER A 480 1.28 1.66 -17.87
C SER A 480 0.14 0.94 -18.59
N VAL A 481 -1.05 1.53 -18.51
CA VAL A 481 -2.21 1.05 -19.26
C VAL A 481 -1.96 1.16 -20.76
N ALA A 482 -1.35 2.26 -21.22
CA ALA A 482 -1.00 2.44 -22.63
C ALA A 482 -0.04 1.36 -23.14
N ALA A 483 0.98 1.00 -22.35
CA ALA A 483 1.89 -0.10 -22.68
C ALA A 483 1.16 -1.46 -22.70
N ALA A 484 0.21 -1.69 -21.80
CA ALA A 484 -0.60 -2.91 -21.79
C ALA A 484 -1.49 -3.00 -23.02
N GLU A 485 -2.15 -1.92 -23.40
CA GLU A 485 -2.97 -1.81 -24.61
C GLU A 485 -2.13 -1.99 -25.89
N ALA A 486 -0.90 -1.43 -25.91
CA ALA A 486 0.01 -1.59 -27.04
C ALA A 486 0.46 -3.04 -27.26
N VAL A 487 0.74 -3.79 -26.18
CA VAL A 487 1.03 -5.23 -26.25
C VAL A 487 -0.21 -6.02 -26.66
N ALA A 488 -1.38 -5.69 -26.08
CA ALA A 488 -2.65 -6.33 -26.38
C ALA A 488 -3.05 -6.18 -27.87
N ALA A 489 -2.92 -4.98 -28.43
CA ALA A 489 -3.18 -4.75 -29.85
C ALA A 489 -2.31 -5.62 -30.78
N ARG A 490 -1.04 -5.83 -30.41
CA ARG A 490 -0.11 -6.69 -31.17
C ARG A 490 -0.44 -8.18 -31.02
N LEU A 491 -0.93 -8.60 -29.85
CA LEU A 491 -1.44 -9.96 -29.64
C LEU A 491 -2.71 -10.20 -30.46
N ALA A 492 -3.64 -9.23 -30.48
CA ALA A 492 -4.84 -9.27 -31.30
C ALA A 492 -4.52 -9.36 -32.80
N ALA A 493 -3.57 -8.56 -33.29
CA ALA A 493 -3.10 -8.60 -34.68
C ALA A 493 -2.49 -9.98 -35.08
N ARG A 494 -1.99 -10.74 -34.09
CA ARG A 494 -1.50 -12.13 -34.26
C ARG A 494 -2.60 -13.18 -34.12
N GLY A 495 -3.85 -12.77 -33.88
CA GLY A 495 -4.97 -13.67 -33.61
C GLY A 495 -4.89 -14.40 -32.27
N ARG A 496 -4.03 -13.95 -31.33
CA ARG A 496 -3.87 -14.58 -30.02
C ARG A 496 -4.92 -14.09 -29.03
N ALA A 497 -5.75 -14.99 -28.54
CA ALA A 497 -6.65 -14.69 -27.43
C ALA A 497 -5.85 -14.29 -26.18
N HIS A 498 -6.22 -13.18 -25.57
CA HIS A 498 -5.54 -12.65 -24.39
C HIS A 498 -6.51 -11.90 -23.47
N GLN A 499 -6.11 -11.68 -22.24
CA GLN A 499 -6.82 -10.85 -21.27
C GLN A 499 -5.92 -9.70 -20.82
N VAL A 500 -6.54 -8.53 -20.60
CA VAL A 500 -5.83 -7.35 -20.08
C VAL A 500 -6.36 -7.02 -18.68
N LEU A 501 -5.43 -6.97 -17.73
CA LEU A 501 -5.72 -6.74 -16.34
C LEU A 501 -5.40 -5.29 -15.99
N HIS A 502 -6.44 -4.50 -15.75
CA HIS A 502 -6.34 -3.12 -15.28
C HIS A 502 -6.86 -3.03 -13.84
N ALA A 503 -6.17 -2.30 -12.98
CA ALA A 503 -6.59 -2.06 -11.60
C ALA A 503 -7.81 -1.09 -11.53
N ARG A 504 -8.96 -1.50 -12.06
CA ARG A 504 -10.20 -0.71 -12.04
C ARG A 504 -11.32 -1.28 -11.18
N HIS A 505 -11.39 -2.63 -11.04
CA HIS A 505 -12.41 -3.32 -10.26
C HIS A 505 -11.81 -4.60 -9.64
N ASP A 506 -11.65 -4.61 -8.34
CA ASP A 506 -10.97 -5.71 -7.60
C ASP A 506 -11.64 -7.08 -7.77
N ALA A 507 -12.98 -7.12 -7.90
CA ALA A 507 -13.72 -8.37 -8.08
C ALA A 507 -13.50 -9.01 -9.47
N ASP A 508 -13.51 -8.21 -10.53
CA ASP A 508 -13.26 -8.64 -11.91
C ASP A 508 -11.80 -9.08 -12.06
N GLU A 509 -10.90 -8.43 -11.33
CA GLU A 509 -9.47 -8.74 -11.27
C GLU A 509 -9.22 -10.17 -10.78
N ALA A 510 -9.91 -10.60 -9.73
CA ALA A 510 -9.78 -11.94 -9.18
C ALA A 510 -10.14 -13.04 -10.20
N ALA A 511 -11.20 -12.83 -10.99
CA ALA A 511 -11.62 -13.76 -12.03
C ALA A 511 -10.60 -13.86 -13.19
N VAL A 512 -10.04 -12.72 -13.62
CA VAL A 512 -9.00 -12.66 -14.66
C VAL A 512 -7.72 -13.34 -14.19
N VAL A 513 -7.32 -13.11 -12.92
CA VAL A 513 -6.13 -13.76 -12.33
C VAL A 513 -6.33 -15.26 -12.20
N ALA A 514 -7.52 -15.73 -11.83
CA ALA A 514 -7.84 -17.15 -11.78
C ALA A 514 -7.73 -17.81 -13.17
N ALA A 515 -8.15 -17.12 -14.22
CA ALA A 515 -8.05 -17.60 -15.60
C ALA A 515 -6.60 -17.58 -16.14
N ALA A 516 -5.73 -16.75 -15.61
CA ALA A 516 -4.34 -16.57 -16.07
C ALA A 516 -3.48 -17.83 -15.95
N GLY A 517 -3.92 -18.83 -15.17
CA GLY A 517 -3.23 -20.11 -14.98
C GLY A 517 -3.62 -21.21 -15.96
N ARG A 518 -4.55 -20.97 -16.85
CA ARG A 518 -5.00 -21.96 -17.86
C ARG A 518 -3.96 -22.14 -18.95
N ALA A 519 -3.86 -23.35 -19.47
CA ALA A 519 -2.92 -23.67 -20.55
C ALA A 519 -3.10 -22.75 -21.76
N GLY A 520 -2.01 -22.19 -22.27
CA GLY A 520 -1.98 -21.29 -23.43
C GLY A 520 -2.60 -19.90 -23.22
N GLN A 521 -3.04 -19.56 -22.01
CA GLN A 521 -3.59 -18.24 -21.71
C GLN A 521 -2.50 -17.17 -21.68
N VAL A 522 -2.75 -16.04 -22.35
CA VAL A 522 -1.90 -14.84 -22.24
C VAL A 522 -2.65 -13.78 -21.44
N THR A 523 -1.99 -13.27 -20.39
CA THR A 523 -2.52 -12.18 -19.57
C THR A 523 -1.53 -11.03 -19.56
N VAL A 524 -1.98 -9.83 -19.94
CA VAL A 524 -1.20 -8.60 -19.89
C VAL A 524 -1.65 -7.81 -18.67
N ALA A 525 -0.73 -7.48 -17.76
CA ALA A 525 -1.06 -6.84 -16.49
C ALA A 525 -0.23 -5.58 -16.24
N THR A 526 -0.86 -4.54 -15.70
CA THR A 526 -0.14 -3.37 -15.20
C THR A 526 0.45 -3.64 -13.81
N ARG A 527 1.33 -2.73 -13.34
CA ARG A 527 2.13 -2.89 -12.10
C ARG A 527 1.32 -3.24 -10.86
N MET A 528 0.15 -2.66 -10.71
CA MET A 528 -0.69 -2.82 -9.52
C MET A 528 -1.67 -4.00 -9.61
N ALA A 529 -1.87 -4.57 -10.78
CA ALA A 529 -2.89 -5.57 -11.01
C ALA A 529 -2.50 -6.97 -10.47
N GLY A 530 -3.46 -7.68 -9.90
CA GLY A 530 -3.31 -9.06 -9.40
C GLY A 530 -2.52 -9.19 -8.10
N ARG A 531 -2.27 -8.11 -7.34
CA ARG A 531 -1.59 -8.18 -6.05
C ARG A 531 -2.48 -8.86 -5.00
N GLY A 532 -1.91 -9.76 -4.20
CA GLY A 532 -2.68 -10.50 -3.17
C GLY A 532 -3.47 -11.71 -3.69
N THR A 533 -3.51 -11.94 -5.01
CA THR A 533 -4.23 -13.09 -5.62
C THR A 533 -3.25 -14.13 -6.15
N ASP A 534 -3.52 -15.41 -5.91
CA ASP A 534 -2.70 -16.53 -6.41
C ASP A 534 -3.17 -16.99 -7.79
N ILE A 535 -2.23 -17.31 -8.68
CA ILE A 535 -2.50 -17.89 -10.00
C ILE A 535 -2.42 -19.41 -9.86
N THR A 536 -3.56 -20.08 -9.94
CA THR A 536 -3.63 -21.54 -9.88
C THR A 536 -3.45 -22.12 -11.29
N LEU A 537 -2.44 -22.98 -11.48
CA LEU A 537 -2.13 -23.59 -12.75
C LEU A 537 -2.94 -24.88 -12.92
N ASP A 538 -3.50 -25.09 -14.11
CA ASP A 538 -4.09 -26.38 -14.48
C ASP A 538 -3.03 -27.44 -14.79
N ALA A 539 -3.44 -28.69 -14.90
CA ALA A 539 -2.53 -29.82 -15.15
C ALA A 539 -1.80 -29.70 -16.50
N ALA A 540 -2.46 -29.17 -17.53
CA ALA A 540 -1.89 -28.98 -18.86
C ALA A 540 -0.83 -27.87 -18.85
N ALA A 541 -1.09 -26.77 -18.15
CA ALA A 541 -0.11 -25.69 -17.94
C ALA A 541 1.14 -26.18 -17.19
N LEU A 542 0.95 -27.02 -16.16
CA LEU A 542 2.06 -27.63 -15.44
C LEU A 542 2.90 -28.55 -16.32
N ALA A 543 2.27 -29.40 -17.12
CA ALA A 543 2.93 -30.28 -18.07
C ALA A 543 3.69 -29.50 -19.15
N ALA A 544 3.16 -28.36 -19.61
CA ALA A 544 3.81 -27.47 -20.56
C ALA A 544 5.01 -26.68 -19.97
N GLY A 545 5.30 -26.82 -18.68
CA GLY A 545 6.45 -26.17 -18.01
C GLY A 545 6.08 -24.98 -17.11
N GLY A 546 4.79 -24.83 -16.79
CA GLY A 546 4.25 -23.85 -15.84
C GLY A 546 4.25 -22.40 -16.35
N LEU A 547 3.87 -21.49 -15.48
CA LEU A 547 3.74 -20.07 -15.80
C LEU A 547 5.06 -19.44 -16.26
N HIS A 548 5.00 -18.74 -17.38
CA HIS A 548 6.07 -17.84 -17.81
C HIS A 548 5.74 -16.39 -17.49
N VAL A 549 6.65 -15.70 -16.84
CA VAL A 549 6.53 -14.26 -16.52
C VAL A 549 7.48 -13.47 -17.40
N LEU A 550 6.93 -12.62 -18.25
CA LEU A 550 7.67 -11.66 -19.07
C LEU A 550 7.55 -10.28 -18.44
N ASN A 551 8.60 -9.84 -17.75
CA ASN A 551 8.64 -8.54 -17.10
C ASN A 551 9.17 -7.48 -18.06
N CYS A 552 8.26 -6.67 -18.63
CA CYS A 552 8.56 -5.52 -19.47
C CYS A 552 8.47 -4.19 -18.69
N GLN A 553 8.46 -4.24 -17.35
CA GLN A 553 8.34 -3.06 -16.51
C GLN A 553 9.71 -2.47 -16.18
N HIS A 554 9.77 -1.13 -16.15
CA HIS A 554 10.87 -0.41 -15.51
C HIS A 554 10.50 -0.13 -14.04
N ASN A 555 10.69 -1.14 -13.19
CA ASN A 555 10.36 -1.02 -11.78
C ASN A 555 11.38 -0.14 -11.04
N PRO A 556 10.94 0.75 -10.14
CA PRO A 556 11.81 1.62 -9.36
C PRO A 556 12.65 0.86 -8.32
N SER A 557 12.39 -0.43 -8.11
CA SER A 557 13.15 -1.25 -7.16
C SER A 557 13.28 -2.71 -7.61
N ARG A 558 14.41 -3.34 -7.24
CA ARG A 558 14.64 -4.79 -7.44
C ARG A 558 13.57 -5.65 -6.75
N ARG A 559 13.03 -5.16 -5.67
CA ARG A 559 11.98 -5.81 -4.90
C ARG A 559 10.73 -6.05 -5.77
N LEU A 560 10.28 -5.04 -6.51
CA LEU A 560 9.13 -5.15 -7.41
C LEU A 560 9.38 -6.10 -8.58
N ASP A 561 10.58 -6.10 -9.16
CA ASP A 561 10.97 -7.09 -10.17
C ASP A 561 10.88 -8.51 -9.63
N ARG A 562 11.37 -8.73 -8.40
CA ARG A 562 11.34 -10.02 -7.72
C ARG A 562 9.91 -10.45 -7.38
N GLN A 563 9.04 -9.51 -7.04
CA GLN A 563 7.64 -9.76 -6.75
C GLN A 563 6.87 -10.26 -7.99
N LEU A 564 7.08 -9.59 -9.14
CA LEU A 564 6.48 -10.02 -10.40
C LEU A 564 7.03 -11.38 -10.84
N ALA A 565 8.36 -11.55 -10.89
CA ALA A 565 8.98 -12.84 -11.21
C ALA A 565 8.58 -13.96 -10.24
N GLY A 566 8.28 -13.61 -8.97
CA GLY A 566 7.79 -14.53 -7.93
C GLY A 566 6.38 -15.08 -8.18
N ARG A 567 5.68 -14.62 -9.22
CA ARG A 567 4.43 -15.23 -9.66
C ARG A 567 4.66 -16.58 -10.35
N ALA A 568 5.83 -16.78 -10.97
CA ALA A 568 6.20 -18.05 -11.58
C ALA A 568 6.82 -19.02 -10.57
N ALA A 569 6.60 -20.31 -10.79
CA ALA A 569 7.21 -21.42 -10.03
C ALA A 569 6.89 -21.40 -8.54
N ARG A 570 5.66 -21.20 -8.17
CA ARG A 570 5.16 -21.28 -6.81
C ARG A 570 5.02 -22.72 -6.35
N ARG A 571 5.10 -22.97 -5.05
CA ARG A 571 4.86 -24.29 -4.41
C ARG A 571 5.68 -25.44 -5.03
N GLY A 572 6.93 -25.15 -5.45
CA GLY A 572 7.79 -26.14 -6.10
C GLY A 572 7.39 -26.51 -7.54
N GLN A 573 6.41 -25.83 -8.13
CA GLN A 573 5.98 -26.01 -9.53
C GLN A 573 7.05 -25.49 -10.49
N PRO A 574 7.10 -26.01 -11.74
CA PRO A 574 7.96 -25.44 -12.77
C PRO A 574 7.48 -24.05 -13.20
N GLY A 575 8.38 -23.25 -13.72
CA GLY A 575 8.08 -21.91 -14.24
C GLY A 575 9.33 -21.15 -14.65
N SER A 576 9.16 -20.05 -15.37
CA SER A 576 10.29 -19.21 -15.79
C SER A 576 9.96 -17.72 -15.80
N ALA A 577 10.99 -16.90 -15.75
CA ALA A 577 10.86 -15.44 -15.82
C ALA A 577 11.93 -14.85 -16.73
N GLU A 578 11.55 -13.81 -17.48
CA GLU A 578 12.42 -12.98 -18.30
C GLU A 578 12.23 -11.52 -17.91
N HIS A 579 13.32 -10.72 -18.01
CA HIS A 579 13.30 -9.28 -17.76
C HIS A 579 13.73 -8.54 -19.02
N TRP A 580 12.81 -7.77 -19.61
CA TRP A 580 13.01 -7.00 -20.82
C TRP A 580 12.82 -5.52 -20.52
N ARG A 581 13.73 -4.68 -20.99
CA ARG A 581 13.73 -3.24 -20.68
C ARG A 581 14.12 -2.41 -21.88
N CYS A 582 13.63 -1.16 -21.93
CA CYS A 582 14.12 -0.15 -22.84
C CYS A 582 15.27 0.65 -22.24
N ARG A 583 16.14 1.20 -23.10
CA ARG A 583 17.14 2.18 -22.69
C ARG A 583 16.44 3.45 -22.19
N PRO A 584 16.97 4.11 -21.14
CA PRO A 584 16.47 5.40 -20.70
C PRO A 584 16.73 6.47 -21.78
N GLY A 585 15.80 7.37 -21.99
CA GLY A 585 15.89 8.45 -22.98
C GLY A 585 15.29 8.13 -24.35
N SER A 586 14.84 6.90 -24.59
CA SER A 586 14.16 6.52 -25.83
C SER A 586 12.67 6.92 -25.87
N ALA A 587 12.11 7.42 -24.78
CA ALA A 587 10.69 7.78 -24.68
C ALA A 587 10.38 9.23 -25.16
N GLU A 588 11.40 10.06 -25.46
CA GLU A 588 11.22 11.45 -25.92
C GLU A 588 11.45 11.64 -27.43
N ALA A 589 11.64 10.57 -28.19
CA ALA A 589 11.69 10.67 -29.65
C ALA A 589 10.26 10.80 -30.22
N ASP A 590 10.07 11.88 -30.97
CA ASP A 590 8.87 12.30 -31.70
C ASP A 590 8.01 11.10 -32.20
N PRO A 591 6.72 11.00 -31.84
CA PRO A 591 5.85 9.89 -32.26
C PRO A 591 5.57 9.81 -33.76
N PHE A 592 6.12 10.70 -34.58
CA PHE A 592 5.87 10.77 -36.03
C PHE A 592 7.04 10.32 -36.95
N GLN A 593 8.18 9.87 -36.42
CA GLN A 593 9.22 9.27 -37.23
C GLN A 593 9.22 7.74 -37.10
N VAL A 594 8.57 7.08 -38.02
CA VAL A 594 8.61 5.61 -38.17
C VAL A 594 9.80 5.26 -39.08
N PRO A 595 10.89 4.67 -38.56
CA PRO A 595 11.87 4.00 -39.45
C PRO A 595 11.33 2.59 -39.79
N ALA A 596 11.49 2.23 -41.06
CA ALA A 596 11.06 0.94 -41.60
C ALA A 596 11.72 -0.25 -40.87
N PRO A 597 11.01 -1.36 -40.71
CA PRO A 597 11.52 -2.55 -40.02
C PRO A 597 12.62 -3.20 -40.87
N SER A 598 13.82 -3.31 -40.32
CA SER A 598 14.84 -4.23 -40.84
C SER A 598 14.43 -5.65 -40.44
N ALA A 599 13.98 -6.39 -41.44
CA ALA A 599 13.63 -7.80 -41.30
C ALA A 599 14.90 -8.65 -41.19
N ASP A 600 15.23 -9.08 -39.99
CA ASP A 600 16.10 -10.22 -39.78
C ASP A 600 15.26 -11.34 -39.14
N LYS A 601 14.72 -12.22 -40.02
CA LYS A 601 13.71 -13.24 -39.67
C LYS A 601 14.29 -14.56 -39.16
N ASP A 602 15.63 -14.73 -39.07
CA ASP A 602 16.23 -16.07 -38.96
C ASP A 602 17.20 -16.30 -37.82
N THR A 603 16.96 -15.71 -36.64
CA THR A 603 17.76 -16.09 -35.45
C THR A 603 16.95 -17.03 -34.55
N PRO A 604 17.37 -18.31 -34.38
CA PRO A 604 16.71 -19.25 -33.47
C PRO A 604 16.75 -18.72 -32.02
N TRP A 605 15.60 -18.76 -31.34
CA TRP A 605 15.39 -18.24 -29.97
C TRP A 605 16.25 -18.90 -28.87
N ASN A 606 17.05 -19.91 -29.19
CA ASN A 606 17.86 -20.70 -28.26
C ASN A 606 19.39 -20.43 -28.30
N THR A 607 19.87 -19.56 -29.14
CA THR A 607 21.31 -19.22 -29.14
C THR A 607 21.61 -18.27 -27.98
N PRO A 608 22.55 -18.61 -27.07
CA PRO A 608 23.08 -17.67 -26.11
C PRO A 608 23.91 -16.64 -26.92
N THR A 609 23.27 -15.51 -27.25
CA THR A 609 23.99 -14.36 -27.79
C THR A 609 25.02 -13.97 -26.71
N THR A 610 26.29 -14.15 -27.02
CA THR A 610 27.40 -13.56 -26.25
C THR A 610 27.11 -12.09 -26.18
N ALA A 611 26.58 -11.63 -25.02
CA ALA A 611 26.17 -10.25 -24.82
C ALA A 611 27.39 -9.36 -25.13
N SER A 612 27.29 -8.54 -26.17
CA SER A 612 28.32 -7.56 -26.52
C SER A 612 28.62 -6.69 -25.29
N ALA A 613 29.84 -6.18 -25.17
CA ALA A 613 30.25 -5.33 -24.05
C ALA A 613 29.27 -4.16 -23.84
N SER A 614 28.66 -3.64 -24.91
CA SER A 614 27.63 -2.58 -24.89
C SER A 614 26.34 -3.02 -24.18
N LEU A 615 25.87 -4.26 -24.37
CA LEU A 615 24.67 -4.77 -23.69
C LEU A 615 24.91 -5.00 -22.18
N ARG A 616 26.12 -5.44 -21.82
CA ARG A 616 26.51 -5.55 -20.40
C ARG A 616 26.56 -4.20 -19.71
N LEU A 617 27.11 -3.17 -20.36
CA LEU A 617 27.14 -1.80 -19.87
C LEU A 617 25.71 -1.21 -19.74
N ALA A 618 24.85 -1.43 -20.72
CA ALA A 618 23.44 -1.01 -20.65
C ALA A 618 22.70 -1.68 -19.48
N ALA A 619 22.90 -2.98 -19.25
CA ALA A 619 22.31 -3.67 -18.12
C ALA A 619 22.84 -3.18 -16.76
N LEU A 620 24.11 -2.80 -16.68
CA LEU A 620 24.71 -2.19 -15.49
C LEU A 620 24.15 -0.78 -15.24
N SER A 621 24.00 0.04 -16.27
CA SER A 621 23.43 1.40 -16.16
C SER A 621 21.97 1.35 -15.65
N LEU A 622 21.15 0.43 -16.16
CA LEU A 622 19.78 0.23 -15.71
C LEU A 622 19.70 -0.21 -14.23
N ARG A 623 20.63 -1.08 -13.80
CA ARG A 623 20.73 -1.48 -12.39
C ARG A 623 21.15 -0.32 -11.48
N TRP A 624 22.07 0.50 -11.95
CA TRP A 624 22.52 1.67 -11.21
C TRP A 624 21.41 2.72 -11.08
N GLN A 625 20.67 2.97 -12.14
CA GLN A 625 19.50 3.86 -12.11
C GLN A 625 18.43 3.37 -11.14
N GLN A 626 18.10 2.08 -11.16
CA GLN A 626 17.17 1.47 -10.22
C GLN A 626 17.64 1.64 -8.76
N TRP A 627 18.94 1.48 -8.50
CA TRP A 627 19.53 1.70 -7.20
C TRP A 627 19.47 3.17 -6.75
N CYS A 628 19.72 4.12 -7.67
CA CYS A 628 19.55 5.55 -7.39
C CYS A 628 18.11 5.89 -7.06
N GLU A 629 17.15 5.34 -7.79
CA GLU A 629 15.72 5.56 -7.55
C GLU A 629 15.28 4.95 -6.20
N GLU A 630 15.72 3.75 -5.86
CA GLU A 630 15.48 3.17 -4.53
C GLU A 630 16.00 4.09 -3.41
N ARG A 631 17.22 4.63 -3.56
CA ARG A 631 17.80 5.56 -2.58
C ARG A 631 17.03 6.87 -2.49
N ARG A 632 16.60 7.42 -3.63
CA ARG A 632 15.79 8.63 -3.67
C ARG A 632 14.47 8.44 -2.92
N ARG A 633 13.78 7.33 -3.14
CA ARG A 633 12.53 7.00 -2.45
C ARG A 633 12.75 6.79 -0.94
N ALA A 634 13.81 6.10 -0.56
CA ALA A 634 14.17 5.96 0.86
C ALA A 634 14.46 7.32 1.50
N ALA A 635 15.12 8.24 0.80
CA ALA A 635 15.36 9.61 1.28
C ALA A 635 14.04 10.42 1.42
N LEU A 636 13.08 10.27 0.49
CA LEU A 636 11.76 10.88 0.60
C LEU A 636 11.01 10.38 1.84
N ARG A 637 11.00 9.08 2.09
CA ARG A 637 10.38 8.50 3.30
C ARG A 637 11.06 8.98 4.58
N ALA A 638 12.38 9.09 4.58
CA ALA A 638 13.13 9.63 5.72
C ALA A 638 12.82 11.12 5.95
N ALA A 639 12.65 11.90 4.89
CA ALA A 639 12.26 13.32 4.98
C ALA A 639 10.85 13.49 5.58
N LEU A 640 9.91 12.61 5.25
CA LEU A 640 8.58 12.61 5.87
C LEU A 640 8.65 12.37 7.39
N VAL A 641 9.47 11.41 7.81
CA VAL A 641 9.67 11.15 9.25
C VAL A 641 10.30 12.36 9.95
N ALA A 642 11.28 13.02 9.32
CA ALA A 642 11.88 14.24 9.86
C ALA A 642 10.86 15.38 9.96
N GLN A 643 10.05 15.56 8.92
CA GLN A 643 8.99 16.58 8.91
C GLN A 643 7.94 16.35 10.00
N ASP A 644 7.55 15.09 10.24
CA ASP A 644 6.63 14.75 11.33
C ASP A 644 7.23 15.10 12.69
N ARG A 645 8.53 14.82 12.93
CA ARG A 645 9.25 15.20 14.17
C ARG A 645 9.34 16.71 14.38
N ASP A 646 9.66 17.45 13.31
CA ASP A 646 9.73 18.91 13.37
C ASP A 646 8.35 19.51 13.67
N SER A 647 7.29 18.94 13.12
CA SER A 647 5.91 19.35 13.42
C SER A 647 5.56 19.11 14.88
N ASP A 648 5.94 17.95 15.43
CA ASP A 648 5.75 17.63 16.86
C ASP A 648 6.53 18.59 17.75
N ALA A 649 7.80 18.86 17.44
CA ALA A 649 8.62 19.78 18.21
C ALA A 649 8.04 21.20 18.23
N ARG A 650 7.44 21.65 17.11
CA ARG A 650 6.79 22.97 17.03
C ARG A 650 5.47 23.03 17.81
N LEU A 651 4.77 21.93 17.96
CA LEU A 651 3.50 21.84 18.66
C LEU A 651 3.66 21.41 20.14
N ALA A 652 4.87 21.06 20.57
CA ALA A 652 5.16 20.59 21.93
C ALA A 652 4.76 21.54 23.04
N PHE A 653 4.62 22.87 22.75
CA PHE A 653 4.12 23.86 23.70
C PHE A 653 2.61 23.74 23.96
N SER A 654 1.84 23.10 23.11
CA SER A 654 0.38 22.92 23.24
C SER A 654 -0.02 21.62 23.94
N GLY A 655 0.93 20.78 24.32
CA GLY A 655 0.71 19.51 25.00
C GLY A 655 1.79 18.48 24.65
N PRO A 656 1.71 17.27 25.19
CA PRO A 656 2.65 16.23 24.79
C PRO A 656 2.55 15.99 23.29
N PRO A 657 3.72 15.85 22.60
CA PRO A 657 3.73 15.62 21.17
C PRO A 657 2.99 14.32 20.86
N ASP A 658 2.30 14.34 19.79
CA ASP A 658 1.51 13.24 19.28
C ASP A 658 2.30 11.96 18.92
#